data_8527f8ba5758d7cfcd97c655879793b7
#
_entry.id   8527f8ba5758d7cfcd97c655879793b7
#
_cell.length_a   1.000
_cell.length_b   1.000
_cell.length_c   1.000
_cell.angle_alpha   90.00
_cell.angle_beta   90.00
_cell.angle_gamma   90.00
#
_symmetry.space_group_name_H-M   'P 1'
#
loop_
_entity.id
_entity.type
_entity.pdbx_description
1 polymer ?
#
loop_
_entity_poly.entity_id
_entity_poly.type
_entity_poly.pdbx_seq_one_letter_code
_entity_poly.pdbx_strand_id
1 'polypeptide(L)'
;MAKKKRKVLLVGWDAADWNLIDKFMAEGMMPAIKSVVDRGVRGRLATLDPPLSPMLWTSMATGVRPYKHGVLGFVESDGKGGVRPISSNGRKVDAFWNMFTKEGLKSNVVAWWPSNPVENINGVMVSNQFHQEKSGREIIEIEDWTIPKGTVYPEELADQLADLRVHPFEIPGNLVMPFVPRAVELDEKKDKRLNIVAKFLAHSSTVHAVGTELVDTTDWDITAIYHDALDHFCHGFMKFHPPRMEGMEEESFDLFKDVIRGAYIWHDMMLGRLLSQIDDDTTVIICSDHGFHSGDLRPKYIPDVPSGPAIEHAPYGIFVAAGPGIKKGERIHGASVLDITPTLLTLFDLPIGRDMDGKPLMSIYETPEEVKYIDSWQDDKRFGGELVMQDEANDATNEAALQQLIDLGYINDVEIKEGQDADQATKDYLLNVIRENNFYLAKSYAAGGKHDECLEIMLEIEDRKDPDFRFLIEIVSAAVKTKRFPLAKEYLDYIRKEKLFAENFTDLMEAKVQVGLNNPAAALRALESATKNYPESVDVLVDLGRLLNILRESDRALEAYGKAIKLDPDNAYAHLGYGLAAMTKEDYETALEYFLNSIDRFYHQPLAHLYLGETLALMKEYEMAKRSFEVVIAIAPSLPKPYRWLYDLAEITENKEEIKKYGALLEEINLGERVLITGLPGQNLVSSMEALKASGKTVQGAEDLLGEELDVLDKNWMDKVEGDILYVPIAKLGSIPARYTYRILYVKDSIEDVSMYLMEKAKQRAGTYSETMVEALKHQENISNVWMGQQPNLDIIYVNQAENINEELTQVFIS
;
A
#
# COMPACT_ATOMS: atom_id res chain seq x y z
N MET A 1 -9.86 -22.29 36.43
CA MET A 1 -10.65 -22.90 35.35
C MET A 1 -9.70 -23.13 34.19
N ALA A 2 -9.68 -24.32 33.59
CA ALA A 2 -8.90 -24.52 32.36
C ALA A 2 -9.35 -23.49 31.30
N LYS A 3 -8.41 -22.72 30.69
CA LYS A 3 -8.75 -21.83 29.58
C LYS A 3 -9.47 -22.71 28.53
N LYS A 4 -10.68 -22.35 28.13
CA LYS A 4 -11.43 -23.06 27.08
C LYS A 4 -10.60 -23.04 25.81
N LYS A 5 -10.50 -24.16 25.11
CA LYS A 5 -9.75 -24.28 23.85
C LYS A 5 -10.33 -23.28 22.81
N ARG A 6 -9.53 -22.36 22.31
CA ARG A 6 -9.98 -21.37 21.32
C ARG A 6 -10.04 -22.03 19.94
N LYS A 7 -11.08 -21.73 19.19
CA LYS A 7 -11.23 -22.16 17.80
C LYS A 7 -11.31 -20.92 16.89
N VAL A 8 -10.70 -21.00 15.71
CA VAL A 8 -10.75 -19.93 14.69
C VAL A 8 -11.16 -20.52 13.33
N LEU A 9 -12.20 -19.96 12.74
CA LEU A 9 -12.56 -20.18 11.35
C LEU A 9 -12.08 -18.95 10.54
N LEU A 10 -11.08 -19.14 9.69
CA LEU A 10 -10.54 -18.12 8.81
C LEU A 10 -11.02 -18.39 7.39
N VAL A 11 -11.76 -17.45 6.80
CA VAL A 11 -12.29 -17.54 5.43
C VAL A 11 -11.66 -16.44 4.59
N GLY A 12 -10.90 -16.83 3.58
CA GLY A 12 -10.32 -15.94 2.59
C GLY A 12 -11.22 -15.86 1.35
N TRP A 13 -11.63 -14.67 0.96
CA TRP A 13 -12.31 -14.38 -0.30
C TRP A 13 -11.43 -13.51 -1.15
N ASP A 14 -10.89 -14.03 -2.23
CA ASP A 14 -10.07 -13.25 -3.15
C ASP A 14 -10.89 -12.14 -3.82
N ALA A 15 -10.35 -10.93 -3.90
CA ALA A 15 -10.99 -9.77 -4.54
C ALA A 15 -12.31 -9.27 -3.93
N ALA A 16 -12.63 -9.63 -2.68
CA ALA A 16 -13.85 -9.15 -2.05
C ALA A 16 -13.77 -7.64 -1.72
N ASP A 17 -14.79 -6.88 -2.10
CA ASP A 17 -14.82 -5.43 -2.00
C ASP A 17 -16.03 -4.92 -1.23
N TRP A 18 -15.80 -3.96 -0.30
CA TRP A 18 -16.86 -3.37 0.51
C TRP A 18 -17.89 -2.60 -0.31
N ASN A 19 -17.51 -2.00 -1.45
CA ASN A 19 -18.46 -1.24 -2.28
C ASN A 19 -19.59 -2.12 -2.78
N LEU A 20 -19.31 -3.39 -3.09
CA LEU A 20 -20.31 -4.37 -3.53
C LEU A 20 -20.99 -5.06 -2.34
N ILE A 21 -20.22 -5.46 -1.32
CA ILE A 21 -20.77 -6.12 -0.14
C ILE A 21 -21.77 -5.22 0.60
N ASP A 22 -21.43 -3.95 0.84
CA ASP A 22 -22.32 -3.01 1.52
C ASP A 22 -23.64 -2.82 0.76
N LYS A 23 -23.54 -2.70 -0.57
CA LYS A 23 -24.71 -2.62 -1.45
C LYS A 23 -25.58 -3.87 -1.31
N PHE A 24 -24.99 -5.06 -1.44
CA PHE A 24 -25.75 -6.31 -1.41
C PHE A 24 -26.27 -6.66 -0.01
N MET A 25 -25.56 -6.28 1.05
CA MET A 25 -26.09 -6.37 2.42
C MET A 25 -27.29 -5.43 2.64
N ALA A 26 -27.23 -4.20 2.12
CA ALA A 26 -28.34 -3.26 2.21
C ALA A 26 -29.59 -3.75 1.43
N GLU A 27 -29.39 -4.47 0.34
CA GLU A 27 -30.44 -5.13 -0.44
C GLU A 27 -30.94 -6.45 0.20
N GLY A 28 -30.33 -6.87 1.32
CA GLY A 28 -30.69 -8.12 2.03
C GLY A 28 -30.23 -9.41 1.36
N MET A 29 -29.30 -9.31 0.41
CA MET A 29 -28.82 -10.44 -0.39
C MET A 29 -27.64 -11.18 0.23
N MET A 30 -26.95 -10.59 1.22
CA MET A 30 -25.80 -11.19 1.90
C MET A 30 -26.03 -11.27 3.43
N PRO A 31 -26.96 -12.12 3.88
CA PRO A 31 -27.31 -12.21 5.30
C PRO A 31 -26.23 -12.86 6.17
N ALA A 32 -25.41 -13.78 5.60
CA ALA A 32 -24.40 -14.50 6.38
C ALA A 32 -23.27 -13.56 6.81
N ILE A 33 -22.62 -12.85 5.88
CA ILE A 33 -21.58 -11.89 6.24
C ILE A 33 -22.14 -10.76 7.10
N LYS A 34 -23.36 -10.30 6.81
CA LYS A 34 -24.04 -9.30 7.63
C LYS A 34 -24.16 -9.74 9.08
N SER A 35 -24.50 -11.01 9.33
CA SER A 35 -24.60 -11.55 10.71
C SER A 35 -23.26 -11.51 11.45
N VAL A 36 -22.13 -11.68 10.75
CA VAL A 36 -20.79 -11.59 11.34
C VAL A 36 -20.41 -10.13 11.60
N VAL A 37 -20.68 -9.23 10.64
CA VAL A 37 -20.46 -7.79 10.78
C VAL A 37 -21.23 -7.20 11.95
N ASP A 38 -22.52 -7.55 12.08
CA ASP A 38 -23.39 -7.02 13.14
C ASP A 38 -22.94 -7.43 14.56
N ARG A 39 -22.29 -8.59 14.71
CA ARG A 39 -21.81 -9.12 16.00
C ARG A 39 -20.29 -8.99 16.22
N GLY A 40 -19.58 -8.34 15.31
CA GLY A 40 -18.14 -8.24 15.33
C GLY A 40 -17.62 -6.86 14.93
N VAL A 41 -16.39 -6.84 14.44
CA VAL A 41 -15.73 -5.68 13.88
C VAL A 41 -15.59 -5.83 12.38
N ARG A 42 -15.54 -4.70 11.67
CA ARG A 42 -15.24 -4.66 10.24
C ARG A 42 -14.19 -3.60 9.93
N GLY A 43 -13.44 -3.77 8.84
CA GLY A 43 -12.46 -2.80 8.39
C GLY A 43 -12.06 -3.01 6.93
N ARG A 44 -11.32 -2.07 6.38
CA ARG A 44 -10.60 -2.24 5.12
C ARG A 44 -9.27 -2.94 5.40
N LEU A 45 -8.88 -3.89 4.56
CA LEU A 45 -7.60 -4.58 4.63
C LEU A 45 -6.71 -4.09 3.49
N ALA A 46 -5.67 -3.33 3.82
CA ALA A 46 -4.75 -2.78 2.83
C ALA A 46 -3.93 -3.89 2.17
N THR A 47 -3.88 -3.88 0.84
CA THR A 47 -3.05 -4.78 0.04
C THR A 47 -1.58 -4.35 0.01
N LEU A 48 -0.73 -5.13 -0.67
CA LEU A 48 0.66 -4.77 -0.98
C LEU A 48 0.79 -4.47 -2.48
N ASP A 49 1.88 -3.80 -2.84
CA ASP A 49 2.25 -3.57 -4.23
C ASP A 49 3.46 -4.46 -4.61
N PRO A 50 3.39 -5.19 -5.73
CA PRO A 50 2.24 -5.37 -6.63
C PRO A 50 1.14 -6.26 -6.00
N PRO A 51 -0.15 -6.00 -6.35
CA PRO A 51 -1.27 -6.75 -5.79
C PRO A 51 -1.48 -8.08 -6.53
N LEU A 52 -0.57 -9.03 -6.33
CA LEU A 52 -0.59 -10.36 -6.93
C LEU A 52 -0.95 -11.40 -5.88
N SER A 53 -2.06 -12.10 -6.05
CA SER A 53 -2.65 -12.99 -5.04
C SER A 53 -1.67 -14.01 -4.43
N PRO A 54 -0.76 -14.68 -5.18
CA PRO A 54 0.21 -15.59 -4.55
C PRO A 54 1.13 -14.89 -3.56
N MET A 55 1.56 -13.66 -3.86
CA MET A 55 2.37 -12.83 -2.98
C MET A 55 1.60 -12.41 -1.73
N LEU A 56 0.33 -12.01 -1.92
CA LEU A 56 -0.52 -11.47 -0.87
C LEU A 56 -0.96 -12.55 0.12
N TRP A 57 -1.46 -13.69 -0.39
CA TRP A 57 -1.88 -14.82 0.46
C TRP A 57 -0.70 -15.45 1.20
N THR A 58 0.50 -15.47 0.59
CA THR A 58 1.72 -15.84 1.33
C THR A 58 2.08 -14.80 2.39
N SER A 59 1.93 -13.51 2.10
CA SER A 59 2.17 -12.43 3.08
C SER A 59 1.19 -12.53 4.26
N MET A 60 -0.09 -12.83 4.00
CA MET A 60 -1.09 -13.10 5.05
C MET A 60 -0.70 -14.30 5.93
N ALA A 61 -0.25 -15.38 5.29
CA ALA A 61 0.10 -16.61 5.98
C ALA A 61 1.37 -16.49 6.84
N THR A 62 2.26 -15.56 6.51
CA THR A 62 3.59 -15.46 7.13
C THR A 62 3.79 -14.20 7.98
N GLY A 63 3.00 -13.14 7.75
CA GLY A 63 3.17 -11.84 8.39
C GLY A 63 4.37 -11.05 7.90
N VAL A 64 5.00 -11.47 6.78
CA VAL A 64 6.17 -10.79 6.20
C VAL A 64 5.97 -10.45 4.72
N ARG A 65 6.76 -9.49 4.23
CA ARG A 65 6.71 -9.02 2.84
C ARG A 65 7.31 -10.01 1.85
N PRO A 66 6.95 -9.92 0.55
CA PRO A 66 7.40 -10.84 -0.50
C PRO A 66 8.92 -10.98 -0.61
N TYR A 67 9.69 -9.91 -0.42
CA TYR A 67 11.15 -9.98 -0.45
C TYR A 67 11.75 -10.81 0.71
N LYS A 68 10.97 -11.10 1.77
CA LYS A 68 11.36 -12.01 2.86
C LYS A 68 10.86 -13.44 2.61
N HIS A 69 9.59 -13.61 2.23
CA HIS A 69 9.03 -14.95 2.07
C HIS A 69 9.35 -15.61 0.72
N GLY A 70 9.78 -14.86 -0.30
CA GLY A 70 10.34 -15.36 -1.54
C GLY A 70 9.33 -15.81 -2.61
N VAL A 71 8.03 -15.73 -2.38
CA VAL A 71 7.00 -15.96 -3.40
C VAL A 71 6.77 -14.62 -4.10
N LEU A 72 7.06 -14.56 -5.42
CA LEU A 72 7.17 -13.29 -6.14
C LEU A 72 6.17 -13.10 -7.29
N GLY A 73 5.51 -14.16 -7.75
CA GLY A 73 4.58 -14.05 -8.87
C GLY A 73 3.76 -15.33 -9.02
N PHE A 74 3.18 -15.52 -10.20
CA PHE A 74 2.32 -16.67 -10.50
C PHE A 74 3.09 -17.92 -10.93
N VAL A 75 4.29 -17.73 -11.45
CA VAL A 75 5.12 -18.80 -12.02
C VAL A 75 6.56 -18.72 -11.54
N GLU A 76 7.22 -19.88 -11.50
CA GLU A 76 8.62 -20.03 -11.15
C GLU A 76 9.32 -20.99 -12.11
N SER A 77 10.66 -21.03 -12.09
CA SER A 77 11.42 -22.05 -12.82
C SER A 77 11.10 -23.45 -12.28
N ASP A 78 10.94 -24.42 -13.18
CA ASP A 78 10.78 -25.82 -12.83
C ASP A 78 12.11 -26.52 -12.47
N GLY A 79 13.23 -25.80 -12.62
CA GLY A 79 14.58 -26.30 -12.42
C GLY A 79 15.09 -27.23 -13.56
N LYS A 80 14.27 -27.49 -14.59
CA LYS A 80 14.57 -28.33 -15.75
C LYS A 80 14.72 -27.53 -17.04
N GLY A 81 14.58 -26.21 -16.98
CA GLY A 81 14.68 -25.26 -18.10
C GLY A 81 13.33 -24.75 -18.61
N GLY A 82 12.23 -25.13 -17.98
CA GLY A 82 10.89 -24.63 -18.19
C GLY A 82 10.35 -23.85 -17.00
N VAL A 83 9.04 -23.64 -17.00
CA VAL A 83 8.31 -22.93 -15.95
C VAL A 83 7.19 -23.81 -15.40
N ARG A 84 6.82 -23.54 -14.13
CA ARG A 84 5.68 -24.15 -13.47
C ARG A 84 4.90 -23.08 -12.68
N PRO A 85 3.65 -23.35 -12.28
CA PRO A 85 2.96 -22.51 -11.33
C PRO A 85 3.78 -22.36 -10.05
N ILE A 86 3.69 -21.20 -9.42
CA ILE A 86 4.36 -20.96 -8.13
C ILE A 86 3.97 -22.03 -7.11
N SER A 87 4.94 -22.54 -6.36
CA SER A 87 4.72 -23.64 -5.44
C SER A 87 4.99 -23.26 -3.99
N SER A 88 4.51 -24.08 -3.04
CA SER A 88 4.81 -23.94 -1.60
C SER A 88 6.32 -24.02 -1.31
N ASN A 89 7.10 -24.69 -2.18
CA ASN A 89 8.54 -24.82 -2.07
C ASN A 89 9.30 -23.50 -2.26
N GLY A 90 8.70 -22.52 -2.95
CA GLY A 90 9.26 -21.18 -3.14
C GLY A 90 9.27 -20.36 -1.85
N ARG A 91 8.42 -20.68 -0.87
CA ARG A 91 8.33 -19.97 0.40
C ARG A 91 9.55 -20.27 1.29
N LYS A 92 10.19 -19.21 1.78
CA LYS A 92 11.44 -19.27 2.57
C LYS A 92 11.24 -19.17 4.08
N VAL A 93 10.02 -18.87 4.54
CA VAL A 93 9.67 -18.63 5.94
C VAL A 93 8.45 -19.45 6.36
N ASP A 94 8.28 -19.68 7.65
CA ASP A 94 7.13 -20.41 8.18
C ASP A 94 5.84 -19.63 7.99
N ALA A 95 4.79 -20.34 7.62
CA ALA A 95 3.43 -19.82 7.66
C ALA A 95 2.79 -20.13 9.04
N PHE A 96 1.63 -19.51 9.33
CA PHE A 96 0.96 -19.72 10.63
C PHE A 96 0.68 -21.19 10.95
N TRP A 97 0.38 -22.04 9.96
CA TRP A 97 0.16 -23.47 10.17
C TRP A 97 1.44 -24.22 10.58
N ASN A 98 2.63 -23.75 10.16
CA ASN A 98 3.90 -24.28 10.62
C ASN A 98 4.15 -23.85 12.07
N MET A 99 3.94 -22.57 12.40
CA MET A 99 4.07 -22.02 13.75
C MET A 99 3.12 -22.74 14.72
N PHE A 100 1.88 -22.97 14.29
CA PHE A 100 0.87 -23.70 15.09
C PHE A 100 1.24 -25.17 15.27
N THR A 101 1.79 -25.81 14.25
CA THR A 101 2.30 -27.18 14.36
C THR A 101 3.41 -27.29 15.41
N LYS A 102 4.35 -26.31 15.46
CA LYS A 102 5.40 -26.23 16.48
C LYS A 102 4.82 -26.15 17.90
N GLU A 103 3.70 -25.50 18.07
CA GLU A 103 2.97 -25.33 19.35
C GLU A 103 1.93 -26.44 19.63
N GLY A 104 1.88 -27.47 18.76
CA GLY A 104 0.96 -28.60 18.91
C GLY A 104 -0.49 -28.31 18.60
N LEU A 105 -0.80 -27.14 18.01
CA LEU A 105 -2.13 -26.78 17.55
C LEU A 105 -2.46 -27.47 16.23
N LYS A 106 -3.73 -27.79 16.03
CA LYS A 106 -4.23 -28.49 14.85
C LYS A 106 -4.80 -27.52 13.84
N SER A 107 -4.34 -27.60 12.59
CA SER A 107 -4.73 -26.73 11.49
C SER A 107 -5.36 -27.51 10.35
N ASN A 108 -6.55 -27.09 9.89
CA ASN A 108 -7.05 -27.44 8.57
C ASN A 108 -6.75 -26.29 7.62
N VAL A 109 -6.11 -26.55 6.49
CA VAL A 109 -5.77 -25.54 5.47
C VAL A 109 -6.28 -26.04 4.12
N VAL A 110 -7.21 -25.29 3.53
CA VAL A 110 -7.89 -25.70 2.30
C VAL A 110 -7.67 -24.64 1.23
N ALA A 111 -7.08 -25.08 0.14
CA ALA A 111 -6.83 -24.32 -1.08
C ALA A 111 -5.99 -23.04 -0.92
N TRP A 112 -5.33 -22.81 0.22
CA TRP A 112 -4.50 -21.61 0.42
C TRP A 112 -3.43 -21.47 -0.66
N TRP A 113 -3.22 -20.26 -1.18
CA TRP A 113 -2.30 -20.08 -2.31
C TRP A 113 -0.95 -19.47 -1.87
N PRO A 114 0.20 -20.05 -2.31
CA PRO A 114 0.36 -21.41 -2.84
C PRO A 114 0.47 -22.47 -1.74
N SER A 115 -0.17 -23.63 -1.93
CA SER A 115 -0.08 -24.77 -1.01
C SER A 115 0.20 -26.10 -1.73
N ASN A 116 0.61 -26.03 -2.99
CA ASN A 116 1.02 -27.22 -3.74
C ASN A 116 2.55 -27.25 -3.92
N PRO A 117 3.24 -28.37 -3.62
CA PRO A 117 2.71 -29.54 -2.91
C PRO A 117 2.35 -29.22 -1.45
N VAL A 118 1.46 -30.04 -0.88
CA VAL A 118 1.07 -29.88 0.53
C VAL A 118 2.22 -30.08 1.49
N GLU A 119 2.10 -29.45 2.65
CA GLU A 119 3.08 -29.54 3.72
C GLU A 119 2.64 -30.53 4.81
N ASN A 120 3.61 -31.10 5.47
CA ASN A 120 3.38 -31.96 6.64
C ASN A 120 3.10 -31.10 7.88
N ILE A 121 1.83 -30.99 8.27
CA ILE A 121 1.37 -30.17 9.39
C ILE A 121 0.65 -31.00 10.45
N ASN A 122 0.50 -30.44 11.65
CA ASN A 122 -0.39 -31.05 12.63
C ASN A 122 -1.85 -30.74 12.26
N GLY A 123 -2.46 -31.60 11.43
CA GLY A 123 -3.82 -31.44 10.93
C GLY A 123 -3.97 -31.88 9.47
N VAL A 124 -4.79 -31.19 8.69
CA VAL A 124 -5.10 -31.53 7.30
C VAL A 124 -4.76 -30.35 6.40
N MET A 125 -4.07 -30.63 5.31
CA MET A 125 -3.85 -29.66 4.23
C MET A 125 -4.35 -30.22 2.90
N VAL A 126 -5.16 -29.43 2.20
CA VAL A 126 -5.64 -29.70 0.85
C VAL A 126 -5.20 -28.52 -0.03
N SER A 127 -4.42 -28.83 -1.07
CA SER A 127 -3.77 -27.82 -1.88
C SER A 127 -4.71 -27.06 -2.80
N ASN A 128 -4.26 -25.88 -3.22
CA ASN A 128 -4.96 -25.06 -4.22
C ASN A 128 -5.06 -25.74 -5.61
N GLN A 129 -4.34 -26.83 -5.86
CA GLN A 129 -4.44 -27.60 -7.10
C GLN A 129 -5.31 -28.89 -6.98
N PHE A 130 -5.93 -29.10 -5.83
CA PHE A 130 -6.76 -30.30 -5.59
C PHE A 130 -7.95 -30.41 -6.55
N HIS A 131 -8.54 -29.31 -6.95
CA HIS A 131 -9.68 -29.23 -7.87
C HIS A 131 -9.27 -29.14 -9.34
N GLN A 132 -7.99 -29.02 -9.67
CA GLN A 132 -7.55 -28.86 -11.05
C GLN A 132 -7.88 -30.09 -11.91
N GLU A 133 -8.35 -29.83 -13.11
CA GLU A 133 -8.56 -30.82 -14.14
C GLU A 133 -7.26 -31.08 -14.88
N LYS A 134 -7.09 -32.25 -15.46
CA LYS A 134 -5.96 -32.47 -16.38
C LYS A 134 -6.17 -31.63 -17.62
N SER A 135 -5.15 -30.87 -18.01
CA SER A 135 -5.17 -30.17 -19.30
C SER A 135 -5.17 -31.20 -20.44
N GLY A 136 -6.10 -31.05 -21.32
CA GLY A 136 -6.20 -31.84 -22.52
C GLY A 136 -7.29 -31.33 -23.42
N ARG A 137 -7.02 -31.27 -24.75
CA ARG A 137 -8.03 -30.87 -25.75
C ARG A 137 -9.17 -31.89 -25.91
N GLU A 138 -9.05 -33.02 -25.24
CA GLU A 138 -10.05 -34.07 -25.20
C GLU A 138 -10.86 -33.98 -23.90
N ILE A 139 -12.16 -34.16 -24.02
CA ILE A 139 -13.07 -34.25 -22.87
C ILE A 139 -12.65 -35.49 -22.09
N ILE A 140 -12.06 -35.26 -20.89
CA ILE A 140 -11.72 -36.33 -19.99
C ILE A 140 -13.05 -36.90 -19.44
N GLU A 141 -13.25 -38.20 -19.55
CA GLU A 141 -14.36 -38.84 -18.84
C GLU A 141 -14.15 -38.62 -17.33
N ILE A 142 -15.24 -38.35 -16.60
CA ILE A 142 -15.16 -38.04 -15.14
C ILE A 142 -14.45 -39.19 -14.39
N GLU A 143 -14.59 -40.39 -14.86
CA GLU A 143 -13.92 -41.58 -14.31
C GLU A 143 -12.39 -41.52 -14.32
N ASP A 144 -11.77 -40.76 -15.24
CA ASP A 144 -10.32 -40.60 -15.35
C ASP A 144 -9.76 -39.42 -14.56
N TRP A 145 -10.63 -38.69 -13.82
CA TRP A 145 -10.23 -37.51 -13.04
C TRP A 145 -9.60 -37.92 -11.69
N THR A 146 -8.37 -38.42 -11.72
CA THR A 146 -7.62 -38.84 -10.54
C THR A 146 -7.16 -37.62 -9.71
N ILE A 147 -6.98 -37.83 -8.40
CA ILE A 147 -6.35 -36.81 -7.52
C ILE A 147 -4.87 -36.72 -7.83
N PRO A 148 -4.34 -35.49 -8.08
CA PRO A 148 -2.90 -35.32 -8.23
C PRO A 148 -2.18 -35.66 -6.91
N LYS A 149 -1.05 -36.34 -6.98
CA LYS A 149 -0.22 -36.60 -5.82
C LYS A 149 0.28 -35.32 -5.19
N GLY A 150 0.41 -35.32 -3.86
CA GLY A 150 0.90 -34.15 -3.13
C GLY A 150 -0.10 -33.00 -3.00
N THR A 151 -1.39 -33.29 -3.25
CA THR A 151 -2.48 -32.30 -3.07
C THR A 151 -3.26 -32.46 -1.77
N VAL A 152 -3.06 -33.57 -1.05
CA VAL A 152 -3.73 -33.85 0.24
C VAL A 152 -2.72 -34.36 1.24
N TYR A 153 -2.75 -33.80 2.46
CA TYR A 153 -2.03 -34.31 3.64
C TYR A 153 -2.98 -34.39 4.82
N PRO A 154 -3.00 -35.50 5.59
CA PRO A 154 -2.29 -36.75 5.31
C PRO A 154 -2.88 -37.49 4.11
N GLU A 155 -2.06 -38.21 3.37
CA GLU A 155 -2.42 -38.85 2.07
C GLU A 155 -3.58 -39.85 2.19
N GLU A 156 -3.78 -40.44 3.35
CA GLU A 156 -4.85 -41.41 3.63
C GLU A 156 -6.26 -40.79 3.49
N LEU A 157 -6.36 -39.45 3.55
CA LEU A 157 -7.65 -38.76 3.36
C LEU A 157 -7.97 -38.50 1.90
N ALA A 158 -7.02 -38.70 0.97
CA ALA A 158 -7.20 -38.36 -0.42
C ALA A 158 -8.42 -39.02 -1.05
N ASP A 159 -8.59 -40.33 -0.86
CA ASP A 159 -9.72 -41.08 -1.43
C ASP A 159 -11.08 -40.62 -0.87
N GLN A 160 -11.14 -40.30 0.43
CA GLN A 160 -12.37 -39.79 1.04
C GLN A 160 -12.73 -38.38 0.50
N LEU A 161 -11.75 -37.54 0.31
CA LEU A 161 -11.95 -36.17 -0.18
C LEU A 161 -12.19 -36.14 -1.70
N ALA A 162 -11.76 -37.17 -2.45
CA ALA A 162 -11.99 -37.29 -3.89
C ALA A 162 -13.48 -37.17 -4.26
N ASP A 163 -14.33 -37.80 -3.47
CA ASP A 163 -15.79 -37.81 -3.69
C ASP A 163 -16.46 -36.43 -3.50
N LEU A 164 -15.71 -35.45 -2.93
CA LEU A 164 -16.19 -34.09 -2.73
C LEU A 164 -15.84 -33.17 -3.91
N ARG A 165 -15.07 -33.63 -4.87
CA ARG A 165 -14.71 -32.85 -6.05
C ARG A 165 -15.92 -32.78 -6.99
N VAL A 166 -16.17 -31.59 -7.50
CA VAL A 166 -17.26 -31.29 -8.42
C VAL A 166 -16.65 -30.95 -9.79
N HIS A 167 -17.01 -31.74 -10.80
CA HIS A 167 -16.55 -31.48 -12.17
C HIS A 167 -17.43 -30.40 -12.83
N PRO A 168 -16.90 -29.47 -13.67
CA PRO A 168 -17.71 -28.47 -14.36
C PRO A 168 -18.95 -29.01 -15.11
N PHE A 169 -18.86 -30.20 -15.68
CA PHE A 169 -20.00 -30.87 -16.34
C PHE A 169 -21.09 -31.39 -15.39
N GLU A 170 -20.80 -31.46 -14.09
CA GLU A 170 -21.77 -31.81 -13.06
C GLU A 170 -22.58 -30.62 -12.54
N ILE A 171 -22.21 -29.39 -12.93
CA ILE A 171 -22.93 -28.20 -12.54
C ILE A 171 -24.27 -28.13 -13.25
N PRO A 172 -25.38 -28.29 -12.52
CA PRO A 172 -26.70 -28.30 -13.15
C PRO A 172 -27.07 -26.88 -13.58
N GLY A 173 -27.81 -26.75 -14.68
CA GLY A 173 -28.23 -25.47 -15.25
C GLY A 173 -28.96 -24.54 -14.28
N ASN A 174 -29.71 -25.11 -13.29
CA ASN A 174 -30.36 -24.31 -12.25
C ASN A 174 -29.40 -23.62 -11.29
N LEU A 175 -28.14 -24.06 -11.16
CA LEU A 175 -27.09 -23.33 -10.42
C LEU A 175 -26.49 -22.20 -11.25
N VAL A 176 -26.47 -22.32 -12.57
CA VAL A 176 -25.97 -21.26 -13.48
C VAL A 176 -26.99 -20.12 -13.65
N MET A 177 -28.28 -20.44 -13.64
CA MET A 177 -29.34 -19.45 -13.88
C MET A 177 -29.33 -18.22 -12.95
N PRO A 178 -28.96 -18.29 -11.66
CA PRO A 178 -28.87 -17.09 -10.83
C PRO A 178 -27.76 -16.11 -11.30
N PHE A 179 -26.75 -16.60 -12.01
CA PHE A 179 -25.66 -15.82 -12.58
C PHE A 179 -25.98 -15.31 -13.98
N VAL A 180 -26.60 -16.17 -14.79
CA VAL A 180 -26.98 -15.89 -16.18
C VAL A 180 -28.44 -16.29 -16.38
N PRO A 181 -29.43 -15.44 -16.01
CA PRO A 181 -30.86 -15.79 -16.09
C PRO A 181 -31.34 -16.19 -17.48
N ARG A 182 -30.69 -15.69 -18.52
CA ARG A 182 -30.98 -15.94 -19.92
C ARG A 182 -30.07 -17.01 -20.54
N ALA A 183 -29.46 -17.89 -19.74
CA ALA A 183 -28.51 -18.92 -20.21
C ALA A 183 -29.07 -19.78 -21.34
N VAL A 184 -30.37 -20.07 -21.32
CA VAL A 184 -31.05 -20.89 -22.34
C VAL A 184 -31.08 -20.27 -23.75
N GLU A 185 -30.75 -18.97 -23.88
CA GLU A 185 -30.69 -18.27 -25.16
C GLU A 185 -29.33 -18.39 -25.83
N LEU A 186 -28.31 -18.87 -25.07
CA LEU A 186 -26.95 -18.99 -25.54
C LEU A 186 -26.68 -20.32 -26.26
N ASP A 187 -26.00 -20.26 -27.38
CA ASP A 187 -25.48 -21.45 -28.08
C ASP A 187 -24.10 -21.78 -27.48
N GLU A 188 -24.06 -22.79 -26.61
CA GLU A 188 -22.84 -23.22 -25.89
C GLU A 188 -21.68 -23.58 -26.84
N LYS A 189 -21.96 -23.91 -28.09
CA LYS A 189 -20.94 -24.20 -29.09
C LYS A 189 -20.26 -22.94 -29.61
N LYS A 190 -20.96 -21.81 -29.54
CA LYS A 190 -20.48 -20.50 -30.03
C LYS A 190 -20.01 -19.60 -28.89
N ASP A 191 -20.64 -19.67 -27.73
CA ASP A 191 -20.34 -18.87 -26.56
C ASP A 191 -19.93 -19.75 -25.39
N LYS A 192 -18.64 -19.74 -25.06
CA LYS A 192 -18.07 -20.57 -23.98
C LYS A 192 -18.16 -19.91 -22.61
N ARG A 193 -18.72 -18.71 -22.48
CA ARG A 193 -18.77 -17.98 -21.20
C ARG A 193 -19.61 -18.70 -20.14
N LEU A 194 -20.63 -19.48 -20.53
CA LEU A 194 -21.37 -20.36 -19.59
C LEU A 194 -20.47 -21.46 -19.00
N ASN A 195 -19.59 -22.03 -19.82
CA ASN A 195 -18.66 -23.06 -19.33
C ASN A 195 -17.66 -22.47 -18.33
N ILE A 196 -17.27 -21.20 -18.53
CA ILE A 196 -16.42 -20.48 -17.57
C ILE A 196 -17.15 -20.29 -16.23
N VAL A 197 -18.41 -19.85 -16.24
CA VAL A 197 -19.25 -19.77 -15.03
C VAL A 197 -19.37 -21.11 -14.34
N ALA A 198 -19.66 -22.19 -15.09
CA ALA A 198 -19.76 -23.55 -14.55
C ALA A 198 -18.43 -24.02 -13.93
N LYS A 199 -17.31 -23.71 -14.58
CA LYS A 199 -15.95 -24.01 -14.04
C LYS A 199 -15.71 -23.34 -12.69
N PHE A 200 -15.97 -22.04 -12.58
CA PHE A 200 -15.79 -21.31 -11.32
C PHE A 200 -16.73 -21.81 -10.21
N LEU A 201 -17.97 -22.18 -10.56
CA LEU A 201 -18.89 -22.81 -9.62
C LEU A 201 -18.40 -24.17 -9.15
N ALA A 202 -17.88 -25.00 -10.05
CA ALA A 202 -17.35 -26.32 -9.72
C ALA A 202 -16.14 -26.23 -8.76
N HIS A 203 -15.18 -25.34 -9.08
CA HIS A 203 -14.00 -25.10 -8.24
C HIS A 203 -14.40 -24.62 -6.84
N SER A 204 -15.21 -23.57 -6.75
CA SER A 204 -15.67 -23.04 -5.45
C SER A 204 -16.49 -24.05 -4.66
N SER A 205 -17.32 -24.88 -5.34
CA SER A 205 -18.07 -25.97 -4.71
C SER A 205 -17.16 -27.04 -4.12
N THR A 206 -16.11 -27.43 -4.83
CA THR A 206 -15.11 -28.38 -4.35
C THR A 206 -14.40 -27.86 -3.11
N VAL A 207 -13.89 -26.64 -3.14
CA VAL A 207 -13.21 -26.01 -1.99
C VAL A 207 -14.16 -25.93 -0.79
N HIS A 208 -15.38 -25.50 -1.02
CA HIS A 208 -16.41 -25.41 0.02
C HIS A 208 -16.79 -26.78 0.61
N ALA A 209 -16.99 -27.82 -0.23
CA ALA A 209 -17.33 -29.17 0.22
C ALA A 209 -16.20 -29.74 1.11
N VAL A 210 -14.96 -29.61 0.69
CA VAL A 210 -13.79 -30.02 1.49
C VAL A 210 -13.72 -29.25 2.80
N GLY A 211 -13.88 -27.93 2.76
CA GLY A 211 -13.84 -27.08 3.97
C GLY A 211 -14.92 -27.46 4.97
N THR A 212 -16.17 -27.68 4.51
CA THR A 212 -17.29 -28.10 5.37
C THR A 212 -17.10 -29.49 5.94
N GLU A 213 -16.58 -30.45 5.16
CA GLU A 213 -16.28 -31.80 5.62
C GLU A 213 -15.23 -31.76 6.75
N LEU A 214 -14.15 -31.02 6.56
CA LEU A 214 -13.08 -30.93 7.56
C LEU A 214 -13.52 -30.21 8.85
N VAL A 215 -14.38 -29.21 8.75
CA VAL A 215 -14.97 -28.54 9.93
C VAL A 215 -15.80 -29.51 10.75
N ASP A 216 -16.53 -30.40 10.11
CA ASP A 216 -17.45 -31.34 10.77
C ASP A 216 -16.75 -32.59 11.30
N THR A 217 -15.77 -33.14 10.55
CA THR A 217 -15.23 -34.49 10.81
C THR A 217 -13.90 -34.48 11.54
N THR A 218 -13.18 -33.35 11.64
CA THR A 218 -11.84 -33.28 12.25
C THR A 218 -11.85 -32.55 13.59
N ASP A 219 -10.86 -32.85 14.44
CA ASP A 219 -10.53 -32.03 15.62
C ASP A 219 -9.53 -30.95 15.20
N TRP A 220 -9.92 -29.67 15.30
CA TRP A 220 -9.12 -28.55 14.85
C TRP A 220 -9.11 -27.39 15.84
N ASP A 221 -8.05 -26.60 15.85
CA ASP A 221 -7.92 -25.32 16.52
C ASP A 221 -8.16 -24.17 15.53
N ILE A 222 -7.66 -24.30 14.29
CA ILE A 222 -7.95 -23.37 13.20
C ILE A 222 -8.35 -24.14 11.94
N THR A 223 -9.37 -23.65 11.25
CA THR A 223 -9.69 -24.04 9.87
C THR A 223 -9.58 -22.79 8.99
N ALA A 224 -8.68 -22.83 8.01
CA ALA A 224 -8.43 -21.76 7.05
C ALA A 224 -8.84 -22.24 5.66
N ILE A 225 -9.82 -21.56 5.05
CA ILE A 225 -10.38 -21.90 3.73
C ILE A 225 -10.20 -20.69 2.83
N TYR A 226 -9.59 -20.88 1.67
CA TYR A 226 -9.41 -19.84 0.68
C TYR A 226 -10.24 -20.11 -0.57
N HIS A 227 -10.99 -19.10 -1.01
CA HIS A 227 -11.82 -19.11 -2.20
C HIS A 227 -11.29 -18.09 -3.21
N ASP A 228 -10.73 -18.56 -4.31
CA ASP A 228 -10.23 -17.77 -5.45
C ASP A 228 -11.32 -17.38 -6.45
N ALA A 229 -12.44 -18.10 -6.43
CA ALA A 229 -13.45 -18.00 -7.48
C ALA A 229 -14.04 -16.59 -7.63
N LEU A 230 -14.13 -15.80 -6.55
CA LEU A 230 -14.69 -14.45 -6.64
C LEU A 230 -13.81 -13.54 -7.50
N ASP A 231 -12.49 -13.62 -7.37
CA ASP A 231 -11.54 -12.91 -8.24
C ASP A 231 -11.68 -13.34 -9.70
N HIS A 232 -11.76 -14.64 -9.94
CA HIS A 232 -11.96 -15.18 -11.28
C HIS A 232 -13.28 -14.69 -11.91
N PHE A 233 -14.37 -14.64 -11.14
CA PHE A 233 -15.62 -14.05 -11.59
C PHE A 233 -15.45 -12.56 -11.91
N CYS A 234 -14.71 -11.82 -11.10
CA CYS A 234 -14.46 -10.40 -11.32
C CYS A 234 -13.67 -10.15 -12.61
N HIS A 235 -12.56 -10.82 -12.83
CA HIS A 235 -11.79 -10.70 -14.08
C HIS A 235 -12.59 -11.08 -15.33
N GLY A 236 -13.38 -12.16 -15.25
CA GLY A 236 -14.19 -12.61 -16.38
C GLY A 236 -15.36 -11.69 -16.70
N PHE A 237 -16.01 -11.12 -15.68
CA PHE A 237 -17.36 -10.57 -15.81
C PHE A 237 -17.59 -9.19 -15.20
N MET A 238 -16.65 -8.56 -14.48
CA MET A 238 -16.83 -7.22 -13.91
C MET A 238 -17.13 -6.17 -14.99
N LYS A 239 -16.59 -6.32 -16.16
CA LYS A 239 -16.88 -5.45 -17.32
C LYS A 239 -18.36 -5.42 -17.71
N PHE A 240 -19.15 -6.46 -17.37
CA PHE A 240 -20.58 -6.54 -17.59
C PHE A 240 -21.40 -6.07 -16.38
N HIS A 241 -20.78 -5.89 -15.20
CA HIS A 241 -21.50 -5.41 -14.02
C HIS A 241 -22.00 -3.97 -14.22
N PRO A 242 -23.25 -3.62 -13.80
CA PRO A 242 -23.78 -2.26 -13.91
C PRO A 242 -22.91 -1.20 -13.22
N PRO A 243 -22.82 0.03 -13.80
CA PRO A 243 -23.44 0.49 -15.05
C PRO A 243 -22.75 -0.04 -16.30
N ARG A 244 -23.48 -0.10 -17.43
CA ARG A 244 -22.91 -0.54 -18.71
C ARG A 244 -21.80 0.41 -19.16
N MET A 245 -20.61 -0.12 -19.44
CA MET A 245 -19.48 0.67 -19.93
C MET A 245 -19.74 1.18 -21.36
N GLU A 246 -19.16 2.33 -21.67
CA GLU A 246 -19.18 2.88 -23.03
C GLU A 246 -18.54 1.91 -24.02
N GLY A 247 -19.20 1.68 -25.15
CA GLY A 247 -18.77 0.73 -26.19
C GLY A 247 -19.11 -0.75 -25.90
N MET A 248 -19.63 -1.08 -24.72
CA MET A 248 -20.09 -2.43 -24.40
C MET A 248 -21.35 -2.79 -25.21
N GLU A 249 -21.32 -3.94 -25.88
CA GLU A 249 -22.46 -4.47 -26.60
C GLU A 249 -23.64 -4.75 -25.64
N GLU A 250 -24.83 -4.26 -26.00
CA GLU A 250 -26.02 -4.31 -25.12
C GLU A 250 -26.48 -5.74 -24.84
N GLU A 251 -26.44 -6.62 -25.84
CA GLU A 251 -26.85 -8.02 -25.69
C GLU A 251 -25.89 -8.76 -24.70
N SER A 252 -24.58 -8.61 -24.86
CA SER A 252 -23.60 -9.18 -23.95
C SER A 252 -23.74 -8.63 -22.53
N PHE A 253 -23.98 -7.32 -22.39
CA PHE A 253 -24.27 -6.72 -21.09
C PHE A 253 -25.50 -7.33 -20.45
N ASP A 254 -26.63 -7.40 -21.15
CA ASP A 254 -27.90 -7.94 -20.63
C ASP A 254 -27.83 -9.42 -20.25
N LEU A 255 -27.00 -10.19 -20.93
CA LEU A 255 -26.76 -11.59 -20.63
C LEU A 255 -25.98 -11.82 -19.34
N PHE A 256 -24.92 -11.01 -19.09
CA PHE A 256 -23.94 -11.31 -18.04
C PHE A 256 -23.90 -10.30 -16.90
N LYS A 257 -24.75 -9.26 -16.89
CA LYS A 257 -24.78 -8.20 -15.87
C LYS A 257 -25.01 -8.69 -14.44
N ASP A 258 -25.61 -9.86 -14.27
CA ASP A 258 -25.93 -10.43 -12.96
C ASP A 258 -24.86 -11.38 -12.41
N VAL A 259 -23.82 -11.73 -13.19
CA VAL A 259 -22.80 -12.71 -12.80
C VAL A 259 -22.09 -12.30 -11.51
N ILE A 260 -21.63 -11.06 -11.42
CA ILE A 260 -20.92 -10.58 -10.21
C ILE A 260 -21.82 -10.60 -8.98
N ARG A 261 -23.07 -10.15 -9.12
CA ARG A 261 -24.06 -10.25 -8.04
C ARG A 261 -24.27 -11.69 -7.60
N GLY A 262 -24.40 -12.59 -8.56
CA GLY A 262 -24.52 -14.04 -8.31
C GLY A 262 -23.32 -14.60 -7.56
N ALA A 263 -22.11 -14.19 -7.94
CA ALA A 263 -20.88 -14.64 -7.30
C ALA A 263 -20.80 -14.21 -5.83
N TYR A 264 -21.11 -12.96 -5.49
CA TYR A 264 -21.13 -12.50 -4.09
C TYR A 264 -22.20 -13.24 -3.27
N ILE A 265 -23.41 -13.43 -3.80
CA ILE A 265 -24.47 -14.19 -3.13
C ILE A 265 -24.06 -15.65 -2.92
N TRP A 266 -23.40 -16.25 -3.90
CA TRP A 266 -22.88 -17.61 -3.81
C TRP A 266 -21.87 -17.77 -2.66
N HIS A 267 -20.92 -16.86 -2.55
CA HIS A 267 -19.95 -16.85 -1.45
C HIS A 267 -20.63 -16.64 -0.10
N ASP A 268 -21.64 -15.78 -0.01
CA ASP A 268 -22.42 -15.60 1.22
C ASP A 268 -23.21 -16.85 1.63
N MET A 269 -23.77 -17.58 0.67
CA MET A 269 -24.44 -18.86 0.93
C MET A 269 -23.47 -19.91 1.46
N MET A 270 -22.26 -20.02 0.88
CA MET A 270 -21.21 -20.90 1.35
C MET A 270 -20.76 -20.53 2.78
N LEU A 271 -20.58 -19.24 3.03
CA LEU A 271 -20.30 -18.75 4.38
C LEU A 271 -21.41 -19.11 5.37
N GLY A 272 -22.68 -18.93 5.00
CA GLY A 272 -23.82 -19.30 5.81
C GLY A 272 -23.82 -20.77 6.22
N ARG A 273 -23.41 -21.66 5.31
CA ARG A 273 -23.25 -23.08 5.60
C ARG A 273 -22.15 -23.33 6.64
N LEU A 274 -20.96 -22.74 6.45
CA LEU A 274 -19.85 -22.86 7.42
C LEU A 274 -20.24 -22.33 8.80
N LEU A 275 -20.91 -21.19 8.87
CA LEU A 275 -21.39 -20.60 10.13
C LEU A 275 -22.38 -21.50 10.85
N SER A 276 -23.14 -22.30 10.12
CA SER A 276 -24.10 -23.24 10.73
C SER A 276 -23.46 -24.48 11.38
N GLN A 277 -22.17 -24.72 11.11
CA GLN A 277 -21.42 -25.88 11.62
C GLN A 277 -20.55 -25.56 12.84
N ILE A 278 -20.40 -24.28 13.18
CA ILE A 278 -19.58 -23.83 14.29
C ILE A 278 -20.42 -23.31 15.45
N ASP A 279 -19.85 -23.29 16.63
CA ASP A 279 -20.48 -22.76 17.83
C ASP A 279 -20.13 -21.27 18.08
N ASP A 280 -20.84 -20.64 19.02
CA ASP A 280 -20.63 -19.23 19.38
C ASP A 280 -19.26 -18.97 20.05
N ASP A 281 -18.56 -20.01 20.47
CA ASP A 281 -17.21 -19.91 21.05
C ASP A 281 -16.11 -19.90 19.98
N THR A 282 -16.48 -20.09 18.71
CA THR A 282 -15.55 -20.02 17.57
C THR A 282 -15.40 -18.58 17.10
N THR A 283 -14.16 -18.11 17.00
CA THR A 283 -13.86 -16.83 16.37
C THR A 283 -13.88 -17.00 14.86
N VAL A 284 -14.65 -16.16 14.18
CA VAL A 284 -14.73 -16.12 12.70
C VAL A 284 -13.94 -14.92 12.22
N ILE A 285 -13.07 -15.13 11.23
CA ILE A 285 -12.37 -14.07 10.51
C ILE A 285 -12.65 -14.26 9.03
N ILE A 286 -13.09 -13.18 8.36
CA ILE A 286 -13.26 -13.14 6.91
C ILE A 286 -12.35 -12.04 6.39
N CYS A 287 -11.50 -12.36 5.42
CA CYS A 287 -10.55 -11.40 4.85
C CYS A 287 -10.42 -11.56 3.34
N SER A 288 -9.97 -10.47 2.70
CA SER A 288 -9.60 -10.45 1.29
C SER A 288 -8.26 -9.76 1.12
N ASP A 289 -7.45 -10.22 0.20
CA ASP A 289 -6.13 -9.70 -0.08
C ASP A 289 -6.14 -8.35 -0.81
N HIS A 290 -7.14 -8.12 -1.66
CA HIS A 290 -7.42 -6.85 -2.35
C HIS A 290 -8.92 -6.74 -2.62
N GLY A 291 -9.36 -5.57 -3.07
CA GLY A 291 -10.68 -5.36 -3.63
C GLY A 291 -10.66 -5.43 -5.16
N PHE A 292 -11.76 -5.05 -5.80
CA PHE A 292 -11.87 -5.02 -7.24
C PHE A 292 -12.60 -3.76 -7.71
N HIS A 293 -12.03 -3.05 -8.69
CA HIS A 293 -12.63 -1.83 -9.21
C HIS A 293 -13.98 -2.11 -9.86
N SER A 294 -15.01 -1.43 -9.38
CA SER A 294 -16.38 -1.55 -9.86
C SER A 294 -16.96 -0.19 -10.26
N GLY A 295 -18.11 -0.17 -10.89
CA GLY A 295 -18.76 1.07 -11.31
C GLY A 295 -17.90 1.87 -12.30
N ASP A 296 -17.72 3.15 -12.03
CA ASP A 296 -16.96 4.07 -12.89
C ASP A 296 -15.44 3.97 -12.69
N LEU A 297 -14.99 3.25 -11.64
CA LEU A 297 -13.56 3.03 -11.36
C LEU A 297 -12.96 1.88 -12.19
N ARG A 298 -13.76 1.13 -12.94
CA ARG A 298 -13.26 0.05 -13.80
C ARG A 298 -12.29 0.61 -14.84
N PRO A 299 -11.09 -0.01 -15.03
CA PRO A 299 -10.16 0.42 -16.05
C PRO A 299 -10.78 0.30 -17.45
N LYS A 300 -10.60 1.31 -18.29
CA LYS A 300 -11.07 1.32 -19.69
C LYS A 300 -10.23 0.42 -20.58
N TYR A 301 -9.01 0.14 -20.15
CA TYR A 301 -8.03 -0.66 -20.89
C TYR A 301 -7.18 -1.47 -19.92
N ILE A 302 -6.98 -2.74 -20.23
CA ILE A 302 -6.07 -3.64 -19.52
C ILE A 302 -4.78 -3.70 -20.34
N PRO A 303 -3.61 -3.37 -19.77
CA PRO A 303 -2.34 -3.45 -20.48
C PRO A 303 -2.03 -4.89 -20.89
N ASP A 304 -1.55 -5.06 -22.13
CA ASP A 304 -1.07 -6.35 -22.64
C ASP A 304 0.40 -6.57 -22.20
N VAL A 305 0.55 -6.80 -20.90
CA VAL A 305 1.85 -7.08 -20.26
C VAL A 305 1.63 -8.14 -19.18
N PRO A 306 2.66 -8.86 -18.74
CA PRO A 306 2.52 -9.79 -17.62
C PRO A 306 1.87 -9.12 -16.41
N SER A 307 0.92 -9.82 -15.77
CA SER A 307 0.09 -9.31 -14.67
C SER A 307 -0.68 -8.02 -14.99
N GLY A 308 -0.90 -7.69 -16.27
CA GLY A 308 -1.71 -6.54 -16.69
C GLY A 308 -3.09 -6.49 -16.04
N PRO A 309 -3.83 -7.62 -15.89
CA PRO A 309 -5.11 -7.65 -15.20
C PRO A 309 -5.10 -7.12 -13.76
N ALA A 310 -3.96 -7.12 -13.07
CA ALA A 310 -3.86 -6.57 -11.71
C ALA A 310 -4.23 -5.06 -11.62
N ILE A 311 -4.33 -4.34 -12.74
CA ILE A 311 -4.87 -2.97 -12.76
C ILE A 311 -6.35 -2.90 -12.37
N GLU A 312 -7.08 -4.00 -12.45
CA GLU A 312 -8.49 -4.11 -12.04
C GLU A 312 -8.63 -4.24 -10.52
N HIS A 313 -7.55 -4.57 -9.80
CA HIS A 313 -7.54 -4.74 -8.36
C HIS A 313 -7.61 -3.39 -7.64
N ALA A 314 -8.48 -3.29 -6.65
CA ALA A 314 -8.56 -2.13 -5.78
C ALA A 314 -7.61 -2.30 -4.56
N PRO A 315 -7.08 -1.20 -3.99
CA PRO A 315 -6.02 -1.27 -2.98
C PRO A 315 -6.48 -1.79 -1.60
N TYR A 316 -7.76 -2.08 -1.43
CA TYR A 316 -8.33 -2.53 -0.16
C TYR A 316 -9.27 -3.70 -0.36
N GLY A 317 -8.96 -4.82 0.28
CA GLY A 317 -9.88 -5.90 0.52
C GLY A 317 -10.72 -5.66 1.79
N ILE A 318 -11.39 -6.72 2.23
CA ILE A 318 -12.23 -6.69 3.43
C ILE A 318 -11.54 -7.34 4.62
N PHE A 319 -11.92 -6.89 5.82
CA PHE A 319 -11.65 -7.58 7.08
C PHE A 319 -12.91 -7.57 7.94
N VAL A 320 -13.28 -8.74 8.44
CA VAL A 320 -14.36 -8.92 9.42
C VAL A 320 -13.88 -9.89 10.48
N ALA A 321 -14.12 -9.60 11.75
CA ALA A 321 -13.85 -10.55 12.84
C ALA A 321 -14.96 -10.52 13.87
N ALA A 322 -15.43 -11.71 14.31
CA ALA A 322 -16.43 -11.82 15.35
C ALA A 322 -16.17 -13.08 16.20
N GLY A 323 -16.39 -13.01 17.49
CA GLY A 323 -16.21 -14.13 18.41
C GLY A 323 -15.95 -13.69 19.85
N PRO A 324 -15.58 -14.61 20.72
CA PRO A 324 -15.32 -14.30 22.14
C PRO A 324 -14.19 -13.28 22.32
N GLY A 325 -14.49 -12.18 23.03
CA GLY A 325 -13.54 -11.11 23.32
C GLY A 325 -13.30 -10.13 22.16
N ILE A 326 -14.00 -10.31 21.03
CA ILE A 326 -13.99 -9.36 19.91
C ILE A 326 -15.09 -8.32 20.13
N LYS A 327 -14.77 -7.04 19.91
CA LYS A 327 -15.72 -5.92 19.94
C LYS A 327 -16.87 -6.13 18.97
N LYS A 328 -17.99 -5.43 19.20
CA LYS A 328 -19.21 -5.59 18.39
C LYS A 328 -19.63 -4.26 17.77
N GLY A 329 -19.99 -4.32 16.51
CA GLY A 329 -20.52 -3.18 15.75
C GLY A 329 -19.51 -2.04 15.54
N GLU A 330 -18.22 -2.31 15.68
CA GLU A 330 -17.19 -1.29 15.53
C GLU A 330 -16.45 -1.39 14.19
N ARG A 331 -15.97 -0.26 13.71
CA ARG A 331 -15.01 -0.19 12.59
C ARG A 331 -13.59 -0.17 13.15
N ILE A 332 -12.71 -0.92 12.47
CA ILE A 332 -11.27 -0.86 12.69
C ILE A 332 -10.60 -0.22 11.49
N HIS A 333 -9.48 0.42 11.74
CA HIS A 333 -8.70 1.12 10.73
C HIS A 333 -7.25 0.65 10.75
N GLY A 334 -6.57 0.74 9.61
CA GLY A 334 -5.15 0.46 9.48
C GLY A 334 -4.78 -1.01 9.46
N ALA A 335 -5.74 -1.89 9.16
CA ALA A 335 -5.43 -3.30 8.94
C ALA A 335 -4.76 -3.50 7.57
N SER A 336 -3.77 -4.36 7.52
CA SER A 336 -3.04 -4.77 6.32
C SER A 336 -3.03 -6.29 6.21
N VAL A 337 -2.86 -6.82 5.01
CA VAL A 337 -2.69 -8.25 4.77
C VAL A 337 -1.57 -8.86 5.62
N LEU A 338 -0.54 -8.10 5.96
CA LEU A 338 0.55 -8.52 6.83
C LEU A 338 0.11 -8.79 8.28
N ASP A 339 -1.01 -8.21 8.72
CA ASP A 339 -1.44 -8.24 10.11
C ASP A 339 -2.24 -9.50 10.47
N ILE A 340 -2.61 -10.31 9.47
CA ILE A 340 -3.44 -11.52 9.68
C ILE A 340 -2.71 -12.53 10.56
N THR A 341 -1.50 -12.97 10.19
CA THR A 341 -0.73 -13.93 11.00
C THR A 341 -0.40 -13.41 12.40
N PRO A 342 0.12 -12.18 12.61
CA PRO A 342 0.29 -11.63 13.96
C PRO A 342 -1.01 -11.63 14.80
N THR A 343 -2.15 -11.34 14.16
CA THR A 343 -3.45 -11.37 14.83
C THR A 343 -3.86 -12.79 15.22
N LEU A 344 -3.65 -13.77 14.32
CA LEU A 344 -3.89 -15.20 14.64
C LEU A 344 -3.03 -15.67 15.81
N LEU A 345 -1.73 -15.35 15.81
CA LEU A 345 -0.82 -15.68 16.90
C LEU A 345 -1.31 -15.10 18.24
N THR A 346 -1.72 -13.82 18.25
CA THR A 346 -2.26 -13.17 19.45
C THR A 346 -3.56 -13.82 19.91
N LEU A 347 -4.44 -14.23 19.00
CA LEU A 347 -5.67 -14.97 19.35
C LEU A 347 -5.37 -16.27 20.10
N PHE A 348 -4.30 -16.96 19.78
CA PHE A 348 -3.88 -18.18 20.44
C PHE A 348 -2.90 -17.97 21.60
N ASP A 349 -2.69 -16.71 22.04
CA ASP A 349 -1.75 -16.36 23.11
C ASP A 349 -0.29 -16.74 22.77
N LEU A 350 0.04 -16.80 21.48
CA LEU A 350 1.37 -17.11 20.96
C LEU A 350 2.17 -15.84 20.72
N PRO A 351 3.50 -15.90 20.84
CA PRO A 351 4.35 -14.73 20.63
C PRO A 351 4.45 -14.36 19.14
N ILE A 352 4.66 -13.08 18.88
CA ILE A 352 4.90 -12.54 17.53
C ILE A 352 6.41 -12.48 17.28
N GLY A 353 6.86 -12.88 16.10
CA GLY A 353 8.25 -12.70 15.67
C GLY A 353 8.55 -11.21 15.45
N ARG A 354 9.65 -10.71 16.02
CA ARG A 354 10.11 -9.32 15.78
C ARG A 354 10.55 -9.07 14.35
N ASP A 355 10.82 -10.13 13.61
CA ASP A 355 11.15 -10.12 12.18
C ASP A 355 9.91 -10.02 11.27
N MET A 356 8.70 -10.12 11.83
CA MET A 356 7.47 -9.89 11.08
C MET A 356 7.31 -8.41 10.72
N ASP A 357 6.78 -8.15 9.53
CA ASP A 357 6.47 -6.79 9.08
C ASP A 357 5.06 -6.35 9.52
N GLY A 358 4.17 -7.31 9.72
CA GLY A 358 2.81 -7.10 10.22
C GLY A 358 2.75 -6.92 11.73
N LYS A 359 1.62 -6.39 12.20
CA LYS A 359 1.31 -6.14 13.62
C LYS A 359 -0.03 -6.76 13.98
N PRO A 360 -0.25 -7.18 15.23
CA PRO A 360 -1.56 -7.69 15.63
C PRO A 360 -2.60 -6.58 15.65
N LEU A 361 -3.79 -6.87 15.21
CA LEU A 361 -4.92 -5.94 15.20
C LEU A 361 -5.52 -5.79 16.61
N MET A 362 -4.81 -5.12 17.51
CA MET A 362 -5.22 -4.97 18.92
C MET A 362 -6.53 -4.22 19.09
N SER A 363 -6.92 -3.41 18.11
CA SER A 363 -8.18 -2.66 18.10
C SER A 363 -9.44 -3.53 18.01
N ILE A 364 -9.30 -4.81 17.61
CA ILE A 364 -10.44 -5.73 17.52
C ILE A 364 -10.92 -6.22 18.89
N TYR A 365 -10.08 -6.19 19.93
CA TYR A 365 -10.38 -6.80 21.23
C TYR A 365 -11.16 -5.85 22.16
N GLU A 366 -12.14 -6.40 22.91
CA GLU A 366 -12.82 -5.67 23.99
C GLU A 366 -11.83 -5.28 25.09
N THR A 367 -10.92 -6.19 25.43
CA THR A 367 -9.83 -5.97 26.39
C THR A 367 -8.55 -6.50 25.78
N PRO A 368 -7.69 -5.61 25.24
CA PRO A 368 -6.41 -6.04 24.67
C PRO A 368 -5.52 -6.68 25.75
N GLU A 369 -5.01 -7.88 25.47
CA GLU A 369 -3.98 -8.52 26.28
C GLU A 369 -2.59 -8.00 25.90
N GLU A 370 -1.59 -8.21 26.78
CA GLU A 370 -0.21 -7.85 26.47
C GLU A 370 0.34 -8.74 25.35
N VAL A 371 0.92 -8.13 24.33
CA VAL A 371 1.49 -8.85 23.19
C VAL A 371 2.85 -9.42 23.58
N LYS A 372 3.02 -10.72 23.37
CA LYS A 372 4.29 -11.42 23.58
C LYS A 372 5.14 -11.38 22.30
N TYR A 373 6.44 -11.31 22.45
CA TYR A 373 7.37 -11.28 21.34
C TYR A 373 8.49 -12.31 21.49
N ILE A 374 8.94 -12.87 20.37
CA ILE A 374 10.18 -13.63 20.22
C ILE A 374 11.00 -13.01 19.09
N ASP A 375 12.27 -13.35 18.97
CA ASP A 375 13.10 -12.79 17.90
C ASP A 375 12.63 -13.26 16.53
N SER A 376 12.35 -14.54 16.36
CA SER A 376 11.86 -15.12 15.12
C SER A 376 11.19 -16.47 15.37
N TRP A 377 10.23 -16.85 14.50
CA TRP A 377 9.71 -18.21 14.39
C TRP A 377 10.59 -19.12 13.51
N GLN A 378 11.51 -18.50 12.74
CA GLN A 378 12.40 -19.23 11.87
C GLN A 378 13.48 -19.92 12.72
N ASP A 379 13.63 -21.21 12.52
CA ASP A 379 14.74 -21.99 13.06
C ASP A 379 15.60 -22.56 11.90
N ASP A 380 16.80 -23.06 12.20
CA ASP A 380 17.73 -23.65 11.21
C ASP A 380 17.17 -24.92 10.53
N LYS A 381 16.02 -25.41 10.99
CA LYS A 381 15.32 -26.56 10.40
C LYS A 381 14.04 -26.07 9.77
N ARG A 382 13.96 -26.04 8.44
CA ARG A 382 12.68 -25.96 7.74
C ARG A 382 11.74 -27.01 8.36
N PHE A 383 10.64 -26.57 8.93
CA PHE A 383 9.56 -27.42 9.35
C PHE A 383 8.80 -27.86 8.09
N GLY A 384 9.33 -28.85 7.44
CA GLY A 384 8.71 -29.58 6.36
C GLY A 384 9.47 -30.87 6.37
N GLY A 385 8.80 -31.94 6.76
CA GLY A 385 9.27 -33.27 6.42
C GLY A 385 9.68 -33.27 4.93
N GLU A 386 10.39 -34.26 4.49
CA GLU A 386 10.79 -34.40 3.09
C GLU A 386 9.66 -33.90 2.18
N LEU A 387 9.95 -32.79 1.47
CA LEU A 387 9.03 -32.24 0.49
C LEU A 387 8.63 -33.39 -0.41
N VAL A 388 7.33 -33.63 -0.55
CA VAL A 388 6.86 -34.62 -1.53
C VAL A 388 7.41 -34.12 -2.86
N MET A 389 8.47 -34.78 -3.34
CA MET A 389 9.08 -34.46 -4.64
C MET A 389 7.97 -34.56 -5.69
N GLN A 390 7.80 -33.49 -6.45
CA GLN A 390 6.89 -33.52 -7.60
C GLN A 390 7.43 -34.53 -8.59
N ASP A 391 6.81 -35.69 -8.62
CA ASP A 391 7.04 -36.68 -9.70
C ASP A 391 6.41 -36.19 -11.00
N GLU A 392 6.87 -36.73 -12.14
CA GLU A 392 6.37 -36.44 -13.50
C GLU A 392 4.84 -36.57 -13.66
N ALA A 393 4.16 -37.21 -12.70
CA ALA A 393 2.69 -37.34 -12.67
C ALA A 393 1.93 -36.02 -12.49
N ASN A 394 2.59 -34.93 -12.09
CA ASN A 394 1.96 -33.63 -11.86
C ASN A 394 2.09 -32.65 -13.07
N ASP A 395 2.75 -33.05 -14.15
CA ASP A 395 2.97 -32.16 -15.30
C ASP A 395 1.64 -31.71 -15.94
N ALA A 396 0.67 -32.64 -16.08
CA ALA A 396 -0.64 -32.31 -16.65
C ALA A 396 -1.47 -31.36 -15.76
N THR A 397 -1.33 -31.45 -14.44
CA THR A 397 -2.00 -30.53 -13.49
C THR A 397 -1.34 -29.16 -13.51
N ASN A 398 -0.02 -29.11 -13.58
CA ASN A 398 0.72 -27.86 -13.74
C ASN A 398 0.38 -27.16 -15.06
N GLU A 399 0.23 -27.93 -16.16
CA GLU A 399 -0.18 -27.41 -17.46
C GLU A 399 -1.58 -26.80 -17.42
N ALA A 400 -2.55 -27.47 -16.74
CA ALA A 400 -3.90 -26.93 -16.54
C ALA A 400 -3.89 -25.65 -15.71
N ALA A 401 -3.09 -25.58 -14.65
CA ALA A 401 -2.93 -24.38 -13.83
C ALA A 401 -2.26 -23.24 -14.61
N LEU A 402 -1.24 -23.53 -15.43
CA LEU A 402 -0.63 -22.54 -16.32
C LEU A 402 -1.63 -22.03 -17.35
N GLN A 403 -2.43 -22.91 -17.97
CA GLN A 403 -3.44 -22.50 -18.92
C GLN A 403 -4.50 -21.57 -18.28
N GLN A 404 -4.90 -21.85 -17.06
CA GLN A 404 -5.81 -20.97 -16.33
C GLN A 404 -5.21 -19.57 -16.12
N LEU A 405 -3.93 -19.46 -15.76
CA LEU A 405 -3.23 -18.18 -15.61
C LEU A 405 -3.10 -17.44 -16.95
N ILE A 406 -2.91 -18.16 -18.06
CA ILE A 406 -2.94 -17.58 -19.42
C ILE A 406 -4.33 -17.06 -19.76
N ASP A 407 -5.36 -17.86 -19.52
CA ASP A 407 -6.76 -17.51 -19.81
C ASP A 407 -7.21 -16.26 -19.03
N LEU A 408 -6.67 -16.05 -17.81
CA LEU A 408 -6.90 -14.86 -16.98
C LEU A 408 -5.98 -13.68 -17.34
N GLY A 409 -4.97 -13.89 -18.20
CA GLY A 409 -4.04 -12.86 -18.67
C GLY A 409 -2.93 -12.51 -17.66
N TYR A 410 -2.71 -13.33 -16.64
CA TYR A 410 -1.63 -13.11 -15.68
C TYR A 410 -0.24 -13.48 -16.21
N ILE A 411 -0.19 -14.41 -17.14
CA ILE A 411 1.03 -14.83 -17.84
C ILE A 411 0.75 -14.94 -19.34
N ASN A 412 1.79 -14.80 -20.15
CA ASN A 412 1.72 -14.99 -21.59
C ASN A 412 2.00 -16.45 -21.94
N ASP A 413 1.45 -16.93 -23.04
CA ASP A 413 1.83 -18.23 -23.61
C ASP A 413 3.23 -18.17 -24.22
N VAL A 414 3.86 -19.34 -24.41
CA VAL A 414 5.15 -19.44 -25.11
C VAL A 414 4.96 -19.08 -26.58
N GLU A 415 5.44 -17.92 -26.98
CA GLU A 415 5.38 -17.46 -28.38
C GLU A 415 6.54 -18.03 -29.17
N ILE A 416 6.27 -18.93 -30.13
CA ILE A 416 7.26 -19.46 -31.06
C ILE A 416 7.24 -18.61 -32.32
N LYS A 417 8.28 -17.77 -32.52
CA LYS A 417 8.44 -16.94 -33.70
C LYS A 417 8.73 -17.79 -34.95
N GLU A 418 8.32 -17.32 -36.11
CA GLU A 418 8.56 -18.03 -37.38
C GLU A 418 10.06 -18.33 -37.59
N GLY A 419 10.37 -19.62 -37.68
CA GLY A 419 11.75 -20.12 -37.80
C GLY A 419 12.55 -20.24 -36.50
N GLN A 420 11.94 -20.03 -35.35
CA GLN A 420 12.57 -20.23 -34.05
C GLN A 420 12.43 -21.69 -33.60
N ASP A 421 13.49 -22.22 -33.01
CA ASP A 421 13.48 -23.52 -32.35
C ASP A 421 12.64 -23.47 -31.05
N ALA A 422 11.80 -24.49 -30.80
CA ALA A 422 10.91 -24.53 -29.64
C ALA A 422 11.70 -24.52 -28.31
N ASP A 423 12.83 -25.21 -28.24
CA ASP A 423 13.68 -25.20 -27.04
C ASP A 423 14.25 -23.81 -26.76
N GLN A 424 14.57 -23.03 -27.80
CA GLN A 424 15.02 -21.66 -27.64
C GLN A 424 13.87 -20.73 -27.19
N ALA A 425 12.67 -20.91 -27.75
CA ALA A 425 11.49 -20.14 -27.32
C ALA A 425 11.17 -20.36 -25.83
N THR A 426 11.25 -21.62 -25.35
CA THR A 426 11.07 -21.96 -23.94
C THR A 426 12.13 -21.33 -23.03
N LYS A 427 13.39 -21.30 -23.47
CA LYS A 427 14.47 -20.62 -22.73
C LYS A 427 14.26 -19.11 -22.66
N ASP A 428 13.88 -18.49 -23.77
CA ASP A 428 13.60 -17.06 -23.82
C ASP A 428 12.40 -16.71 -22.90
N TYR A 429 11.36 -17.55 -22.89
CA TYR A 429 10.23 -17.41 -21.97
C TYR A 429 10.66 -17.54 -20.51
N LEU A 430 11.49 -18.52 -20.16
CA LEU A 430 12.02 -18.67 -18.79
C LEU A 430 12.81 -17.44 -18.35
N LEU A 431 13.65 -16.87 -19.24
CA LEU A 431 14.40 -15.65 -18.94
C LEU A 431 13.46 -14.47 -18.69
N ASN A 432 12.38 -14.36 -19.45
CA ASN A 432 11.36 -13.34 -19.22
C ASN A 432 10.65 -13.53 -17.87
N VAL A 433 10.29 -14.77 -17.50
CA VAL A 433 9.70 -15.07 -16.19
C VAL A 433 10.65 -14.67 -15.04
N ILE A 434 11.93 -14.97 -15.17
CA ILE A 434 12.94 -14.58 -14.17
C ILE A 434 13.03 -13.04 -14.08
N ARG A 435 13.00 -12.35 -15.22
CA ARG A 435 13.04 -10.90 -15.31
C ARG A 435 11.81 -10.27 -14.64
N GLU A 436 10.61 -10.81 -14.90
CA GLU A 436 9.37 -10.39 -14.26
C GLU A 436 9.37 -10.62 -12.74
N ASN A 437 9.82 -11.78 -12.27
CA ASN A 437 9.91 -12.06 -10.85
C ASN A 437 10.89 -11.11 -10.14
N ASN A 438 11.99 -10.73 -10.79
CA ASN A 438 12.89 -9.69 -10.27
C ASN A 438 12.24 -8.30 -10.26
N PHE A 439 11.42 -7.98 -11.24
CA PHE A 439 10.62 -6.76 -11.24
C PHE A 439 9.64 -6.74 -10.05
N TYR A 440 8.91 -7.82 -9.78
CA TYR A 440 8.02 -7.92 -8.62
C TYR A 440 8.80 -7.87 -7.30
N LEU A 441 9.98 -8.47 -7.25
CA LEU A 441 10.88 -8.37 -6.10
C LEU A 441 11.28 -6.90 -5.85
N ALA A 442 11.69 -6.18 -6.90
CA ALA A 442 12.07 -4.77 -6.81
C ALA A 442 10.89 -3.92 -6.32
N LYS A 443 9.68 -4.13 -6.86
CA LYS A 443 8.47 -3.46 -6.39
C LYS A 443 8.16 -3.78 -4.91
N SER A 444 8.33 -5.01 -4.48
CA SER A 444 8.17 -5.39 -3.08
C SER A 444 9.17 -4.67 -2.15
N TYR A 445 10.42 -4.48 -2.59
CA TYR A 445 11.40 -3.67 -1.87
C TYR A 445 10.97 -2.20 -1.83
N ALA A 446 10.55 -1.62 -2.96
CA ALA A 446 10.06 -0.24 -3.02
C ALA A 446 8.87 -0.01 -2.08
N ALA A 447 7.88 -0.91 -2.09
CA ALA A 447 6.72 -0.90 -1.19
C ALA A 447 7.10 -1.06 0.29
N GLY A 448 8.24 -1.68 0.58
CA GLY A 448 8.85 -1.78 1.91
C GLY A 448 9.72 -0.57 2.29
N GLY A 449 9.79 0.47 1.44
CA GLY A 449 10.62 1.66 1.65
C GLY A 449 12.11 1.46 1.34
N LYS A 450 12.47 0.30 0.80
CA LYS A 450 13.85 -0.08 0.45
C LYS A 450 14.15 0.28 -1.01
N HIS A 451 14.20 1.58 -1.29
CA HIS A 451 14.30 2.10 -2.66
C HIS A 451 15.70 1.92 -3.29
N ASP A 452 16.77 1.80 -2.48
CA ASP A 452 18.11 1.53 -2.98
C ASP A 452 18.19 0.10 -3.53
N GLU A 453 17.69 -0.90 -2.79
CA GLU A 453 17.62 -2.30 -3.22
C GLU A 453 16.73 -2.46 -4.46
N CYS A 454 15.60 -1.74 -4.51
CA CYS A 454 14.75 -1.69 -5.70
C CYS A 454 15.55 -1.18 -6.91
N LEU A 455 16.23 -0.04 -6.77
CA LEU A 455 16.97 0.57 -7.86
C LEU A 455 18.12 -0.32 -8.37
N GLU A 456 18.83 -1.00 -7.48
CA GLU A 456 19.90 -1.94 -7.84
C GLU A 456 19.36 -3.07 -8.72
N ILE A 457 18.28 -3.74 -8.30
CA ILE A 457 17.65 -4.82 -9.07
C ILE A 457 17.14 -4.29 -10.41
N MET A 458 16.48 -3.14 -10.42
CA MET A 458 15.92 -2.57 -11.64
C MET A 458 17.00 -2.23 -12.68
N LEU A 459 18.15 -1.70 -12.25
CA LEU A 459 19.28 -1.43 -13.14
C LEU A 459 19.95 -2.71 -13.65
N GLU A 460 19.86 -3.83 -12.91
CA GLU A 460 20.38 -5.13 -13.34
C GLU A 460 19.52 -5.78 -14.43
N ILE A 461 18.18 -5.67 -14.31
CA ILE A 461 17.25 -6.31 -15.24
C ILE A 461 16.89 -5.45 -16.46
N GLU A 462 17.25 -4.15 -16.46
CA GLU A 462 16.97 -3.24 -17.57
C GLU A 462 17.81 -3.59 -18.78
N ASP A 463 17.18 -3.64 -19.97
CA ASP A 463 17.86 -3.82 -21.25
C ASP A 463 17.44 -2.72 -22.23
N ARG A 464 18.38 -1.80 -22.53
CA ARG A 464 18.15 -0.71 -23.49
C ARG A 464 17.96 -1.18 -24.95
N LYS A 465 18.21 -2.45 -25.24
CA LYS A 465 17.95 -3.02 -26.56
C LYS A 465 16.52 -3.53 -26.70
N ASP A 466 15.93 -3.93 -25.57
CA ASP A 466 14.54 -4.35 -25.46
C ASP A 466 13.91 -3.67 -24.23
N PRO A 467 13.64 -2.36 -24.31
CA PRO A 467 13.23 -1.58 -23.17
C PRO A 467 11.79 -1.85 -22.77
N ASP A 468 11.59 -2.25 -21.51
CA ASP A 468 10.26 -2.31 -20.90
C ASP A 468 9.96 -1.00 -20.18
N PHE A 469 8.88 -0.34 -20.57
CA PHE A 469 8.50 0.96 -19.98
C PHE A 469 8.20 0.86 -18.48
N ARG A 470 7.67 -0.26 -17.98
CA ARG A 470 7.38 -0.49 -16.56
C ARG A 470 8.66 -0.42 -15.73
N PHE A 471 9.73 -0.99 -16.27
CA PHE A 471 11.05 -1.01 -15.62
C PHE A 471 11.66 0.39 -15.60
N LEU A 472 11.57 1.11 -16.72
CA LEU A 472 12.07 2.47 -16.81
C LEU A 472 11.35 3.42 -15.85
N ILE A 473 10.04 3.26 -15.68
CA ILE A 473 9.22 3.99 -14.72
C ILE A 473 9.72 3.75 -13.29
N GLU A 474 9.93 2.48 -12.95
CA GLU A 474 10.36 2.11 -11.60
C GLU A 474 11.78 2.62 -11.31
N ILE A 475 12.69 2.56 -12.29
CA ILE A 475 14.03 3.17 -12.17
C ILE A 475 13.92 4.66 -11.88
N VAL A 476 13.10 5.40 -12.64
CA VAL A 476 12.91 6.84 -12.41
C VAL A 476 12.33 7.10 -11.01
N SER A 477 11.30 6.33 -10.64
CA SER A 477 10.67 6.44 -9.32
C SER A 477 11.65 6.17 -8.17
N ALA A 478 12.38 5.07 -8.24
CA ALA A 478 13.37 4.70 -7.23
C ALA A 478 14.54 5.70 -7.20
N ALA A 479 15.02 6.18 -8.34
CA ALA A 479 16.07 7.21 -8.41
C ALA A 479 15.63 8.55 -7.80
N VAL A 480 14.35 8.95 -7.98
CA VAL A 480 13.79 10.13 -7.30
C VAL A 480 13.73 9.91 -5.79
N LYS A 481 13.26 8.75 -5.33
CA LYS A 481 13.15 8.42 -3.90
C LYS A 481 14.52 8.34 -3.21
N THR A 482 15.53 7.84 -3.90
CA THR A 482 16.94 7.78 -3.41
C THR A 482 17.71 9.06 -3.66
N LYS A 483 17.04 10.12 -4.13
CA LYS A 483 17.63 11.43 -4.47
C LYS A 483 18.72 11.38 -5.54
N ARG A 484 18.75 10.36 -6.38
CA ARG A 484 19.65 10.23 -7.53
C ARG A 484 19.07 10.97 -8.75
N PHE A 485 18.78 12.26 -8.60
CA PHE A 485 18.08 13.08 -9.62
C PHE A 485 18.76 13.12 -10.99
N PRO A 486 20.12 13.16 -11.10
CA PRO A 486 20.77 13.07 -12.41
C PRO A 486 20.45 11.78 -13.14
N LEU A 487 20.43 10.63 -12.45
CA LEU A 487 20.05 9.35 -13.03
C LEU A 487 18.59 9.34 -13.46
N ALA A 488 17.68 9.82 -12.60
CA ALA A 488 16.27 9.95 -12.92
C ALA A 488 16.07 10.81 -14.19
N LYS A 489 16.80 11.91 -14.32
CA LYS A 489 16.76 12.78 -15.50
C LYS A 489 17.28 12.08 -16.76
N GLU A 490 18.38 11.33 -16.67
CA GLU A 490 18.92 10.55 -17.79
C GLU A 490 17.87 9.59 -18.36
N TYR A 491 17.19 8.83 -17.47
CA TYR A 491 16.16 7.88 -17.88
C TYR A 491 14.91 8.57 -18.43
N LEU A 492 14.50 9.70 -17.87
CA LEU A 492 13.39 10.50 -18.44
C LEU A 492 13.71 11.01 -19.83
N ASP A 493 14.92 11.51 -20.05
CA ASP A 493 15.35 11.99 -21.39
C ASP A 493 15.41 10.83 -22.38
N TYR A 494 15.84 9.64 -21.95
CA TYR A 494 15.81 8.42 -22.75
C TYR A 494 14.37 8.03 -23.13
N ILE A 495 13.44 7.94 -22.16
CA ILE A 495 12.02 7.61 -22.39
C ILE A 495 11.40 8.57 -23.43
N ARG A 496 11.67 9.88 -23.31
CA ARG A 496 11.14 10.89 -24.24
C ARG A 496 11.74 10.76 -25.63
N LYS A 497 13.03 10.56 -25.72
CA LYS A 497 13.75 10.42 -26.98
C LYS A 497 13.25 9.23 -27.80
N GLU A 498 13.08 8.09 -27.15
CA GLU A 498 12.63 6.84 -27.79
C GLU A 498 11.09 6.75 -27.89
N LYS A 499 10.33 7.75 -27.34
CA LYS A 499 8.86 7.80 -27.33
C LYS A 499 8.21 6.54 -26.75
N LEU A 500 8.79 6.03 -25.66
CA LEU A 500 8.40 4.73 -25.06
C LEU A 500 7.16 4.83 -24.19
N PHE A 501 6.64 6.02 -23.87
CA PHE A 501 5.53 6.19 -22.94
C PHE A 501 4.64 7.40 -23.22
N ALA A 502 3.44 7.43 -22.61
CA ALA A 502 2.56 8.58 -22.66
C ALA A 502 3.15 9.81 -21.93
N GLU A 503 2.96 10.99 -22.50
CA GLU A 503 3.57 12.24 -22.03
C GLU A 503 3.17 12.60 -20.59
N ASN A 504 1.95 12.22 -20.12
CA ASN A 504 1.48 12.50 -18.78
C ASN A 504 2.43 11.98 -17.69
N PHE A 505 2.88 10.74 -17.81
CA PHE A 505 3.82 10.14 -16.87
C PHE A 505 5.17 10.86 -16.89
N THR A 506 5.70 11.11 -18.07
CA THR A 506 7.00 11.79 -18.22
C THR A 506 6.98 13.20 -17.65
N ASP A 507 5.88 13.93 -17.83
CA ASP A 507 5.71 15.27 -17.27
C ASP A 507 5.56 15.22 -15.74
N LEU A 508 4.83 14.22 -15.20
CA LEU A 508 4.69 13.99 -13.76
C LEU A 508 6.06 13.70 -13.11
N MET A 509 6.83 12.78 -13.69
CA MET A 509 8.17 12.44 -13.18
C MET A 509 9.16 13.59 -13.37
N GLU A 510 9.08 14.32 -14.47
CA GLU A 510 9.88 15.54 -14.66
C GLU A 510 9.62 16.52 -13.53
N ALA A 511 8.36 16.75 -13.18
CA ALA A 511 8.04 17.64 -12.07
C ALA A 511 8.68 17.19 -10.75
N LYS A 512 8.63 15.89 -10.43
CA LYS A 512 9.27 15.32 -9.23
C LYS A 512 10.79 15.50 -9.27
N VAL A 513 11.42 15.27 -10.41
CA VAL A 513 12.86 15.50 -10.59
C VAL A 513 13.19 16.99 -10.42
N GLN A 514 12.41 17.89 -11.03
CA GLN A 514 12.63 19.33 -10.93
C GLN A 514 12.45 19.84 -9.50
N VAL A 515 11.47 19.30 -8.75
CA VAL A 515 11.35 19.58 -7.31
C VAL A 515 12.62 19.12 -6.57
N GLY A 516 13.11 17.92 -6.85
CA GLY A 516 14.33 17.39 -6.25
C GLY A 516 15.58 18.17 -6.62
N LEU A 517 15.63 18.76 -7.80
CA LEU A 517 16.70 19.67 -8.28
C LEU A 517 16.49 21.12 -7.81
N ASN A 518 15.55 21.38 -6.89
CA ASN A 518 15.20 22.71 -6.40
C ASN A 518 14.78 23.69 -7.51
N ASN A 519 14.01 23.22 -8.48
CA ASN A 519 13.49 24.04 -9.58
C ASN A 519 11.94 24.02 -9.63
N PRO A 520 11.25 24.59 -8.62
CA PRO A 520 9.80 24.51 -8.52
C PRO A 520 9.06 25.18 -9.68
N ALA A 521 9.64 26.21 -10.29
CA ALA A 521 9.04 26.87 -11.46
C ALA A 521 8.99 25.97 -12.69
N ALA A 522 10.02 25.13 -12.92
CA ALA A 522 9.99 24.14 -13.97
C ALA A 522 9.02 22.99 -13.62
N ALA A 523 8.97 22.56 -12.36
CA ALA A 523 8.03 21.56 -11.87
C ALA A 523 6.58 22.01 -12.09
N LEU A 524 6.26 23.27 -11.74
CA LEU A 524 4.92 23.81 -11.92
C LEU A 524 4.52 23.85 -13.39
N ARG A 525 5.41 24.31 -14.27
CA ARG A 525 5.13 24.30 -15.72
C ARG A 525 4.90 22.90 -16.26
N ALA A 526 5.66 21.89 -15.81
CA ALA A 526 5.47 20.51 -16.22
C ALA A 526 4.09 19.98 -15.78
N LEU A 527 3.69 20.22 -14.53
CA LEU A 527 2.39 19.79 -14.01
C LEU A 527 1.22 20.53 -14.63
N GLU A 528 1.35 21.84 -14.90
CA GLU A 528 0.32 22.61 -15.60
C GLU A 528 0.16 22.12 -17.06
N SER A 529 1.25 21.78 -17.73
CA SER A 529 1.22 21.17 -19.06
C SER A 529 0.54 19.80 -19.01
N ALA A 530 0.94 18.94 -18.06
CA ALA A 530 0.33 17.63 -17.85
C ALA A 530 -1.17 17.74 -17.57
N THR A 531 -1.60 18.66 -16.70
CA THR A 531 -3.03 18.87 -16.37
C THR A 531 -3.83 19.32 -17.58
N LYS A 532 -3.23 20.12 -18.47
CA LYS A 532 -3.89 20.58 -19.70
C LYS A 532 -4.08 19.43 -20.69
N ASN A 533 -3.09 18.56 -20.82
CA ASN A 533 -3.09 17.44 -21.75
C ASN A 533 -3.92 16.25 -21.21
N TYR A 534 -3.91 16.05 -19.90
CA TYR A 534 -4.53 14.91 -19.18
C TYR A 534 -5.37 15.41 -18.00
N PRO A 535 -6.48 16.11 -18.25
CA PRO A 535 -7.28 16.75 -17.20
C PRO A 535 -7.98 15.77 -16.23
N GLU A 536 -8.07 14.49 -16.60
CA GLU A 536 -8.66 13.42 -15.79
C GLU A 536 -7.60 12.55 -15.10
N SER A 537 -6.32 12.92 -15.15
CA SER A 537 -5.27 12.20 -14.43
C SER A 537 -5.25 12.61 -12.95
N VAL A 538 -5.69 11.71 -12.09
CA VAL A 538 -5.73 11.93 -10.63
C VAL A 538 -4.34 12.21 -10.07
N ASP A 539 -3.34 11.44 -10.48
CA ASP A 539 -1.95 11.62 -10.01
C ASP A 539 -1.37 12.99 -10.36
N VAL A 540 -1.63 13.47 -11.59
CA VAL A 540 -1.20 14.82 -12.02
C VAL A 540 -1.87 15.89 -11.17
N LEU A 541 -3.17 15.76 -10.92
CA LEU A 541 -3.92 16.72 -10.10
C LEU A 541 -3.45 16.73 -8.65
N VAL A 542 -3.17 15.56 -8.08
CA VAL A 542 -2.65 15.41 -6.70
C VAL A 542 -1.26 16.04 -6.58
N ASP A 543 -0.34 15.75 -7.50
CA ASP A 543 1.00 16.30 -7.47
C ASP A 543 1.03 17.82 -7.77
N LEU A 544 0.13 18.31 -8.65
CA LEU A 544 -0.07 19.74 -8.86
C LEU A 544 -0.56 20.41 -7.55
N GLY A 545 -1.61 19.86 -6.93
CA GLY A 545 -2.12 20.35 -5.66
C GLY A 545 -1.05 20.37 -4.57
N ARG A 546 -0.22 19.32 -4.49
CA ARG A 546 0.89 19.23 -3.54
C ARG A 546 1.94 20.33 -3.76
N LEU A 547 2.34 20.56 -5.00
CA LEU A 547 3.27 21.65 -5.32
C LEU A 547 2.67 23.02 -5.02
N LEU A 548 1.38 23.22 -5.34
CA LEU A 548 0.66 24.47 -5.04
C LEU A 548 0.53 24.69 -3.53
N ASN A 549 0.30 23.68 -2.72
CA ASN A 549 0.34 23.77 -1.26
C ASN A 549 1.70 24.24 -0.76
N ILE A 550 2.80 23.66 -1.30
CA ILE A 550 4.16 24.06 -0.98
C ILE A 550 4.41 25.53 -1.35
N LEU A 551 3.90 25.96 -2.51
CA LEU A 551 3.99 27.34 -2.99
C LEU A 551 2.99 28.29 -2.31
N ARG A 552 2.15 27.78 -1.39
CA ARG A 552 1.09 28.51 -0.69
C ARG A 552 0.01 29.11 -1.58
N GLU A 553 -0.20 28.52 -2.75
CA GLU A 553 -1.30 28.86 -3.64
C GLU A 553 -2.55 28.02 -3.29
N SER A 554 -3.07 28.20 -2.06
CA SER A 554 -4.08 27.34 -1.46
C SER A 554 -5.38 27.25 -2.26
N ASP A 555 -5.84 28.35 -2.90
CA ASP A 555 -7.07 28.30 -3.70
C ASP A 555 -6.92 27.40 -4.93
N ARG A 556 -5.79 27.48 -5.62
CA ARG A 556 -5.49 26.62 -6.75
C ARG A 556 -5.28 25.15 -6.32
N ALA A 557 -4.67 24.95 -5.15
CA ALA A 557 -4.50 23.63 -4.56
C ALA A 557 -5.85 22.98 -4.25
N LEU A 558 -6.78 23.70 -3.64
CA LEU A 558 -8.15 23.22 -3.37
C LEU A 558 -8.89 22.84 -4.67
N GLU A 559 -8.73 23.63 -5.73
CA GLU A 559 -9.31 23.30 -7.03
C GLU A 559 -8.73 21.98 -7.61
N ALA A 560 -7.42 21.82 -7.59
CA ALA A 560 -6.75 20.64 -8.10
C ALA A 560 -7.15 19.38 -7.30
N TYR A 561 -7.09 19.42 -5.98
CA TYR A 561 -7.49 18.29 -5.14
C TYR A 561 -8.99 18.01 -5.21
N GLY A 562 -9.84 19.03 -5.28
CA GLY A 562 -11.28 18.85 -5.45
C GLY A 562 -11.64 18.12 -6.75
N LYS A 563 -10.91 18.39 -7.84
CA LYS A 563 -11.03 17.63 -9.09
C LYS A 563 -10.54 16.20 -8.93
N ALA A 564 -9.40 15.99 -8.27
CA ALA A 564 -8.85 14.66 -8.00
C ALA A 564 -9.82 13.79 -7.19
N ILE A 565 -10.39 14.33 -6.11
CA ILE A 565 -11.36 13.63 -5.25
C ILE A 565 -12.65 13.30 -6.01
N LYS A 566 -13.08 14.17 -6.93
CA LYS A 566 -14.26 13.90 -7.77
C LYS A 566 -14.02 12.73 -8.73
N LEU A 567 -12.81 12.58 -9.25
CA LEU A 567 -12.41 11.50 -10.16
C LEU A 567 -12.14 10.19 -9.40
N ASP A 568 -11.47 10.29 -8.28
CA ASP A 568 -11.15 9.16 -7.38
C ASP A 568 -11.46 9.55 -5.93
N PRO A 569 -12.67 9.26 -5.45
CA PRO A 569 -13.08 9.58 -4.08
C PRO A 569 -12.28 8.81 -3.00
N ASP A 570 -11.58 7.75 -3.35
CA ASP A 570 -10.81 6.93 -2.42
C ASP A 570 -9.32 7.31 -2.38
N ASN A 571 -8.91 8.37 -3.06
CA ASN A 571 -7.53 8.85 -3.05
C ASN A 571 -7.17 9.54 -1.72
N ALA A 572 -6.51 8.82 -0.82
CA ALA A 572 -6.12 9.32 0.49
C ALA A 572 -5.24 10.58 0.44
N TYR A 573 -4.33 10.66 -0.55
CA TYR A 573 -3.42 11.80 -0.69
C TYR A 573 -4.12 13.06 -1.18
N ALA A 574 -5.16 12.92 -2.03
CA ALA A 574 -5.99 14.05 -2.43
C ALA A 574 -6.73 14.64 -1.24
N HIS A 575 -7.30 13.79 -0.38
CA HIS A 575 -7.94 14.23 0.86
C HIS A 575 -6.94 14.90 1.82
N LEU A 576 -5.76 14.30 2.04
CA LEU A 576 -4.72 14.93 2.86
C LEU A 576 -4.34 16.31 2.34
N GLY A 577 -4.09 16.42 1.05
CA GLY A 577 -3.68 17.67 0.42
C GLY A 577 -4.76 18.76 0.46
N TYR A 578 -6.03 18.37 0.29
CA TYR A 578 -7.17 19.28 0.42
C TYR A 578 -7.28 19.82 1.87
N GLY A 579 -7.16 18.91 2.86
CA GLY A 579 -7.16 19.29 4.26
C GLY A 579 -6.03 20.28 4.61
N LEU A 580 -4.82 20.06 4.07
CA LEU A 580 -3.69 20.99 4.24
C LEU A 580 -3.94 22.37 3.63
N ALA A 581 -4.54 22.42 2.44
CA ALA A 581 -4.90 23.69 1.81
C ALA A 581 -5.96 24.46 2.62
N ALA A 582 -6.97 23.74 3.14
CA ALA A 582 -8.00 24.30 4.02
C ALA A 582 -7.39 24.80 5.34
N MET A 583 -6.51 24.00 5.97
CA MET A 583 -5.81 24.40 7.20
C MET A 583 -4.97 25.66 6.99
N THR A 584 -4.27 25.79 5.84
CA THR A 584 -3.51 27.00 5.49
C THR A 584 -4.40 28.24 5.35
N LYS A 585 -5.67 28.05 5.04
CA LYS A 585 -6.69 29.12 4.97
C LYS A 585 -7.43 29.32 6.30
N GLU A 586 -7.02 28.63 7.36
CA GLU A 586 -7.64 28.65 8.68
C GLU A 586 -9.09 28.11 8.70
N ASP A 587 -9.46 27.34 7.68
CA ASP A 587 -10.75 26.62 7.63
C ASP A 587 -10.57 25.26 8.32
N TYR A 588 -10.55 25.29 9.66
CA TYR A 588 -10.20 24.11 10.48
C TYR A 588 -11.28 23.02 10.45
N GLU A 589 -12.55 23.37 10.31
CA GLU A 589 -13.65 22.41 10.21
C GLU A 589 -13.52 21.57 8.92
N THR A 590 -13.30 22.24 7.80
CA THR A 590 -13.04 21.56 6.51
C THR A 590 -11.74 20.74 6.58
N ALA A 591 -10.68 21.28 7.17
CA ALA A 591 -9.41 20.56 7.31
C ALA A 591 -9.60 19.27 8.12
N LEU A 592 -10.32 19.33 9.24
CA LEU A 592 -10.65 18.17 10.09
C LEU A 592 -11.37 17.07 9.30
N GLU A 593 -12.42 17.43 8.57
CA GLU A 593 -13.19 16.49 7.74
C GLU A 593 -12.29 15.75 6.75
N TYR A 594 -11.47 16.50 6.04
CA TYR A 594 -10.63 15.92 4.99
C TYR A 594 -9.44 15.11 5.54
N PHE A 595 -8.88 15.46 6.70
CA PHE A 595 -7.88 14.60 7.36
C PHE A 595 -8.50 13.30 7.85
N LEU A 596 -9.70 13.30 8.42
CA LEU A 596 -10.42 12.09 8.79
C LEU A 596 -10.73 11.21 7.56
N ASN A 597 -11.15 11.83 6.45
CA ASN A 597 -11.37 11.15 5.19
C ASN A 597 -10.08 10.51 4.64
N SER A 598 -8.93 11.19 4.76
CA SER A 598 -7.62 10.63 4.40
C SER A 598 -7.26 9.42 5.26
N ILE A 599 -7.45 9.52 6.57
CA ILE A 599 -7.16 8.46 7.55
C ILE A 599 -8.05 7.23 7.33
N ASP A 600 -9.34 7.42 7.03
CA ASP A 600 -10.27 6.31 6.75
C ASP A 600 -9.83 5.49 5.52
N ARG A 601 -9.19 6.16 4.57
CA ARG A 601 -8.68 5.55 3.34
C ARG A 601 -7.27 4.99 3.49
N PHE A 602 -6.41 5.68 4.22
CA PHE A 602 -5.04 5.23 4.47
C PHE A 602 -4.61 5.58 5.90
N TYR A 603 -4.89 4.66 6.84
CA TYR A 603 -4.62 4.86 8.26
C TYR A 603 -3.13 5.02 8.58
N HIS A 604 -2.26 4.21 7.98
CA HIS A 604 -0.81 4.27 8.22
C HIS A 604 -0.11 5.45 7.52
N GLN A 605 -0.78 6.60 7.48
CA GLN A 605 -0.25 7.85 6.95
C GLN A 605 0.06 8.82 8.10
N PRO A 606 1.32 8.87 8.60
CA PRO A 606 1.66 9.66 9.78
C PRO A 606 1.30 11.14 9.65
N LEU A 607 1.47 11.71 8.43
CA LEU A 607 1.16 13.12 8.19
C LEU A 607 -0.32 13.45 8.34
N ALA A 608 -1.23 12.54 7.97
CA ALA A 608 -2.65 12.79 8.14
C ALA A 608 -3.03 12.89 9.63
N HIS A 609 -2.52 11.99 10.46
CA HIS A 609 -2.70 12.06 11.91
C HIS A 609 -2.00 13.25 12.55
N LEU A 610 -0.82 13.62 12.06
CA LEU A 610 -0.08 14.78 12.55
C LEU A 610 -0.89 16.07 12.32
N TYR A 611 -1.32 16.31 11.09
CA TYR A 611 -2.09 17.51 10.75
C TYR A 611 -3.50 17.50 11.35
N LEU A 612 -4.10 16.32 11.53
CA LEU A 612 -5.33 16.18 12.32
C LEU A 612 -5.09 16.65 13.77
N GLY A 613 -4.02 16.19 14.41
CA GLY A 613 -3.64 16.60 15.76
C GLY A 613 -3.38 18.11 15.85
N GLU A 614 -2.63 18.67 14.90
CA GLU A 614 -2.39 20.12 14.83
C GLU A 614 -3.68 20.93 14.68
N THR A 615 -4.56 20.50 13.77
CA THR A 615 -5.86 21.16 13.58
C THR A 615 -6.70 21.13 14.84
N LEU A 616 -6.79 19.96 15.50
CA LEU A 616 -7.51 19.81 16.77
C LEU A 616 -6.90 20.66 17.89
N ALA A 617 -5.57 20.76 17.96
CA ALA A 617 -4.89 21.63 18.94
C ALA A 617 -5.22 23.12 18.69
N LEU A 618 -5.24 23.57 17.43
CA LEU A 618 -5.66 24.93 17.06
C LEU A 618 -7.14 25.19 17.39
N MET A 619 -8.00 24.19 17.28
CA MET A 619 -9.39 24.24 17.71
C MET A 619 -9.57 24.11 19.24
N LYS A 620 -8.50 23.93 19.99
CA LYS A 620 -8.46 23.71 21.45
C LYS A 620 -9.07 22.38 21.92
N GLU A 621 -9.20 21.42 21.02
CA GLU A 621 -9.69 20.07 21.32
C GLU A 621 -8.50 19.16 21.76
N TYR A 622 -7.88 19.54 22.90
CA TYR A 622 -6.58 19.02 23.34
C TYR A 622 -6.54 17.51 23.57
N GLU A 623 -7.60 16.93 24.13
CA GLU A 623 -7.64 15.46 24.34
C GLU A 623 -7.70 14.67 23.04
N MET A 624 -8.40 15.18 22.02
CA MET A 624 -8.44 14.55 20.70
C MET A 624 -7.13 14.77 19.94
N ALA A 625 -6.54 15.96 20.06
CA ALA A 625 -5.22 16.27 19.50
C ALA A 625 -4.15 15.30 20.05
N LYS A 626 -4.13 15.11 21.37
CA LYS A 626 -3.23 14.18 22.05
C LYS A 626 -3.34 12.77 21.47
N ARG A 627 -4.54 12.23 21.35
CA ARG A 627 -4.76 10.89 20.76
C ARG A 627 -4.22 10.80 19.34
N SER A 628 -4.41 11.83 18.53
CA SER A 628 -3.88 11.87 17.16
C SER A 628 -2.35 11.83 17.15
N PHE A 629 -1.67 12.59 18.02
CA PHE A 629 -0.21 12.56 18.13
C PHE A 629 0.31 11.23 18.68
N GLU A 630 -0.39 10.59 19.62
CA GLU A 630 -0.05 9.26 20.11
C GLU A 630 -0.10 8.20 18.98
N VAL A 631 -1.07 8.31 18.06
CA VAL A 631 -1.12 7.48 16.86
C VAL A 631 0.09 7.75 15.95
N VAL A 632 0.47 9.02 15.75
CA VAL A 632 1.69 9.34 14.96
C VAL A 632 2.92 8.67 15.57
N ILE A 633 3.09 8.73 16.87
CA ILE A 633 4.21 8.07 17.58
C ILE A 633 4.19 6.55 17.36
N ALA A 634 3.01 5.93 17.40
CA ALA A 634 2.88 4.50 17.19
C ALA A 634 3.23 4.08 15.76
N ILE A 635 2.89 4.92 14.76
CA ILE A 635 3.14 4.63 13.33
C ILE A 635 4.56 5.03 12.92
N ALA A 636 5.05 6.17 13.41
CA ALA A 636 6.33 6.77 13.03
C ALA A 636 7.08 7.27 14.27
N PRO A 637 7.61 6.36 15.12
CA PRO A 637 8.22 6.71 16.40
C PRO A 637 9.48 7.59 16.28
N SER A 638 10.11 7.63 15.11
CA SER A 638 11.28 8.47 14.85
C SER A 638 10.94 9.91 14.49
N LEU A 639 9.66 10.28 14.39
CA LEU A 639 9.24 11.63 14.05
C LEU A 639 9.19 12.49 15.31
N PRO A 640 10.03 13.56 15.45
CA PRO A 640 10.10 14.35 16.69
C PRO A 640 8.88 15.23 16.95
N LYS A 641 8.25 15.75 15.89
CA LYS A 641 7.17 16.77 15.98
C LYS A 641 5.98 16.36 16.88
N PRO A 642 5.43 15.11 16.82
CA PRO A 642 4.33 14.70 17.69
C PRO A 642 4.71 14.67 19.18
N TYR A 643 5.95 14.32 19.51
CA TYR A 643 6.42 14.36 20.92
C TYR A 643 6.48 15.79 21.45
N ARG A 644 6.89 16.74 20.61
CA ARG A 644 6.89 18.15 20.95
C ARG A 644 5.45 18.64 21.21
N TRP A 645 4.54 18.36 20.32
CA TRP A 645 3.13 18.69 20.52
C TRP A 645 2.56 18.08 21.81
N LEU A 646 2.87 16.83 22.11
CA LEU A 646 2.42 16.19 23.35
C LEU A 646 3.02 16.85 24.59
N TYR A 647 4.26 17.28 24.53
CA TYR A 647 4.89 18.05 25.59
C TYR A 647 4.19 19.41 25.78
N ASP A 648 4.00 20.16 24.70
CA ASP A 648 3.36 21.47 24.74
C ASP A 648 1.89 21.37 25.24
N LEU A 649 1.14 20.34 24.80
CA LEU A 649 -0.21 20.07 25.32
C LEU A 649 -0.19 19.72 26.82
N ALA A 650 0.80 18.97 27.29
CA ALA A 650 0.95 18.68 28.70
C ALA A 650 1.24 19.93 29.54
N GLU A 651 2.02 20.88 29.02
CA GLU A 651 2.25 22.19 29.65
C GLU A 651 0.95 23.02 29.68
N ILE A 652 0.22 23.09 28.56
CA ILE A 652 -1.07 23.82 28.48
C ILE A 652 -2.08 23.25 29.48
N THR A 653 -2.11 21.93 29.66
CA THR A 653 -3.03 21.24 30.57
C THR A 653 -2.47 21.08 31.99
N GLU A 654 -1.29 21.60 32.27
CA GLU A 654 -0.58 21.54 33.57
C GLU A 654 -0.38 20.09 34.08
N ASN A 655 -0.23 19.11 33.18
CA ASN A 655 -0.06 17.69 33.53
C ASN A 655 1.42 17.36 33.77
N LYS A 656 1.85 17.45 35.02
CA LYS A 656 3.25 17.27 35.45
C LYS A 656 3.82 15.88 35.10
N GLU A 657 3.00 14.83 35.11
CA GLU A 657 3.47 13.47 34.79
C GLU A 657 3.76 13.35 33.28
N GLU A 658 2.91 13.92 32.45
CA GLU A 658 3.09 13.94 31.01
C GLU A 658 4.21 14.86 30.56
N ILE A 659 4.39 16.02 31.18
CA ILE A 659 5.55 16.92 30.97
C ILE A 659 6.85 16.13 31.19
N LYS A 660 6.94 15.40 32.33
CA LYS A 660 8.12 14.58 32.61
C LYS A 660 8.30 13.44 31.60
N LYS A 661 7.21 12.75 31.24
CA LYS A 661 7.20 11.64 30.28
C LYS A 661 7.68 12.07 28.89
N TYR A 662 7.01 13.07 28.34
CA TYR A 662 7.31 13.52 26.97
C TYR A 662 8.61 14.33 26.88
N GLY A 663 8.99 15.06 27.95
CA GLY A 663 10.30 15.72 28.05
C GLY A 663 11.46 14.73 27.96
N ALA A 664 11.40 13.62 28.71
CA ALA A 664 12.42 12.58 28.64
C ALA A 664 12.49 11.91 27.24
N LEU A 665 11.33 11.66 26.63
CA LEU A 665 11.26 11.09 25.28
C LEU A 665 11.82 12.06 24.22
N LEU A 666 11.57 13.35 24.37
CA LEU A 666 12.15 14.38 23.50
C LEU A 666 13.67 14.43 23.62
N GLU A 667 14.22 14.34 24.83
CA GLU A 667 15.67 14.27 25.04
C GLU A 667 16.29 13.04 24.39
N GLU A 668 15.60 11.90 24.41
CA GLU A 668 16.08 10.66 23.80
C GLU A 668 16.03 10.69 22.26
N ILE A 669 14.96 11.25 21.67
CA ILE A 669 14.74 11.25 20.22
C ILE A 669 15.42 12.45 19.56
N ASN A 670 15.55 13.55 20.28
CA ASN A 670 15.97 14.85 19.75
C ASN A 670 17.44 15.10 20.10
N LEU A 671 18.29 15.19 19.09
CA LEU A 671 19.68 15.66 19.24
C LEU A 671 19.77 17.15 19.63
N GLY A 672 18.66 17.77 19.96
CA GLY A 672 18.48 19.16 20.35
C GLY A 672 17.64 19.96 19.35
N GLU A 673 16.86 20.89 19.89
CA GLU A 673 16.15 21.89 19.09
C GLU A 673 17.14 22.97 18.64
N ARG A 674 17.04 23.38 17.37
CA ARG A 674 17.83 24.48 16.81
C ARG A 674 16.91 25.59 16.35
N VAL A 675 17.18 26.80 16.77
CA VAL A 675 16.48 27.98 16.30
C VAL A 675 17.25 28.59 15.13
N LEU A 676 16.59 28.70 13.99
CA LEU A 676 17.16 29.27 12.78
C LEU A 676 16.49 30.60 12.48
N ILE A 677 17.22 31.54 11.94
CA ILE A 677 16.67 32.72 11.29
C ILE A 677 17.08 32.70 9.82
N THR A 678 16.12 32.95 8.95
CA THR A 678 16.31 32.98 7.50
C THR A 678 15.33 33.95 6.86
N GLY A 679 15.52 34.24 5.61
CA GLY A 679 14.69 35.16 4.83
C GLY A 679 15.44 35.64 3.60
N LEU A 680 14.76 36.40 2.75
CA LEU A 680 15.42 37.09 1.65
C LEU A 680 16.35 38.19 2.23
N PRO A 681 17.49 38.47 1.58
CA PRO A 681 18.49 39.44 2.06
C PRO A 681 17.95 40.87 1.94
N GLY A 682 17.16 41.34 2.89
CA GLY A 682 16.51 42.64 2.93
C GLY A 682 16.71 43.36 4.24
N GLN A 683 16.10 44.53 4.38
CA GLN A 683 16.24 45.39 5.54
C GLN A 683 15.61 44.78 6.79
N ASN A 684 14.45 44.09 6.65
CA ASN A 684 13.80 43.44 7.77
C ASN A 684 14.60 42.29 8.34
N LEU A 685 15.29 41.51 7.53
CA LEU A 685 16.17 40.45 8.01
C LEU A 685 17.33 41.03 8.82
N VAL A 686 17.97 42.13 8.33
CA VAL A 686 19.05 42.80 9.04
C VAL A 686 18.55 43.38 10.37
N SER A 687 17.44 44.09 10.36
CA SER A 687 16.82 44.64 11.56
C SER A 687 16.41 43.58 12.57
N SER A 688 15.88 42.47 12.10
CA SER A 688 15.54 41.31 12.93
C SER A 688 16.77 40.70 13.61
N MET A 689 17.85 40.53 12.88
CA MET A 689 19.12 40.03 13.47
C MET A 689 19.73 41.01 14.49
N GLU A 690 19.64 42.32 14.23
CA GLU A 690 20.10 43.36 15.17
C GLU A 690 19.24 43.36 16.44
N ALA A 691 17.92 43.25 16.32
CA ALA A 691 16.99 43.16 17.46
C ALA A 691 17.25 41.92 18.33
N LEU A 692 17.52 40.78 17.71
CA LEU A 692 17.92 39.55 18.40
C LEU A 692 19.21 39.73 19.20
N LYS A 693 20.22 40.33 18.61
CA LYS A 693 21.50 40.66 19.30
C LYS A 693 21.27 41.65 20.44
N ALA A 694 20.41 42.63 20.24
CA ALA A 694 20.08 43.61 21.28
C ALA A 694 19.29 42.99 22.45
N SER A 695 18.56 41.90 22.24
CA SER A 695 17.90 41.13 23.31
C SER A 695 18.83 40.18 24.07
N GLY A 696 20.12 40.19 23.77
CA GLY A 696 21.12 39.35 24.44
C GLY A 696 21.29 37.95 23.85
N LYS A 697 20.68 37.67 22.70
CA LYS A 697 20.82 36.37 22.01
C LYS A 697 22.07 36.38 21.12
N THR A 698 22.78 35.27 21.10
CA THR A 698 23.91 35.05 20.20
C THR A 698 23.38 34.53 18.86
N VAL A 699 23.66 35.28 17.79
CA VAL A 699 23.32 34.88 16.41
C VAL A 699 24.60 34.52 15.69
N GLN A 700 24.76 33.26 15.33
CA GLN A 700 25.89 32.70 14.62
C GLN A 700 25.55 32.51 13.14
N GLY A 701 26.39 32.91 12.23
CA GLY A 701 26.24 32.69 10.80
C GLY A 701 26.67 31.28 10.40
N ALA A 702 25.92 30.61 9.50
CA ALA A 702 26.35 29.33 8.95
C ALA A 702 27.67 29.43 8.20
N GLU A 703 27.96 30.60 7.60
CA GLU A 703 29.22 30.90 6.90
C GLU A 703 30.42 30.91 7.85
N ASP A 704 30.22 31.28 9.11
CA ASP A 704 31.28 31.30 10.13
C ASP A 704 31.73 29.89 10.54
N LEU A 705 30.86 28.90 10.35
CA LEU A 705 31.10 27.50 10.73
C LEU A 705 31.67 26.66 9.59
N LEU A 706 31.32 27.00 8.35
CA LEU A 706 31.60 26.20 7.16
C LEU A 706 32.76 26.75 6.31
N GLY A 707 33.23 27.98 6.61
CA GLY A 707 34.25 28.69 5.80
C GLY A 707 33.70 29.15 4.44
N GLU A 708 34.60 29.71 3.62
CA GLU A 708 34.22 30.24 2.29
C GLU A 708 33.78 29.14 1.27
N GLU A 709 34.28 27.92 1.45
CA GLU A 709 33.84 26.73 0.71
C GLU A 709 32.94 25.87 1.63
N LEU A 710 31.63 26.07 1.49
CA LEU A 710 30.61 25.26 2.11
C LEU A 710 30.65 23.82 1.55
N ASP A 711 31.54 23.00 2.09
CA ASP A 711 31.60 21.59 1.72
C ASP A 711 30.44 20.85 2.40
N VAL A 712 29.41 20.60 1.60
CA VAL A 712 28.14 19.94 2.00
C VAL A 712 28.37 18.52 2.55
N LEU A 713 29.60 18.01 2.53
CA LEU A 713 29.95 16.65 2.91
C LEU A 713 30.14 16.44 4.44
N ASP A 714 30.33 17.50 5.23
CA ASP A 714 30.36 17.32 6.70
C ASP A 714 28.92 17.25 7.27
N LYS A 715 28.37 16.04 7.36
CA LYS A 715 27.05 15.77 7.93
C LYS A 715 26.89 16.20 9.40
N ASN A 716 28.00 16.57 10.08
CA ASN A 716 28.04 16.88 11.51
C ASN A 716 28.32 18.37 11.80
N TRP A 717 28.32 19.22 10.80
CA TRP A 717 28.63 20.64 10.98
C TRP A 717 27.71 21.36 11.98
N MET A 718 26.41 20.91 12.05
CA MET A 718 25.43 21.47 12.97
C MET A 718 25.78 21.18 14.45
N ASP A 719 26.56 20.15 14.75
CA ASP A 719 27.02 19.84 16.12
C ASP A 719 28.00 20.90 16.65
N LYS A 720 28.58 21.74 15.77
CA LYS A 720 29.53 22.79 16.08
C LYS A 720 28.85 24.14 16.37
N VAL A 721 27.52 24.20 16.34
CA VAL A 721 26.75 25.43 16.61
C VAL A 721 26.78 25.71 18.11
N GLU A 722 27.36 26.85 18.50
CA GLU A 722 27.47 27.33 19.90
C GLU A 722 26.51 28.49 20.20
N GLY A 723 25.92 29.12 19.18
CA GLY A 723 24.99 30.23 19.33
C GLY A 723 23.57 29.84 19.68
N ASP A 724 22.80 30.71 20.30
CA ASP A 724 21.37 30.53 20.58
C ASP A 724 20.54 30.43 19.28
N ILE A 725 20.95 31.19 18.26
CA ILE A 725 20.26 31.27 16.97
C ILE A 725 21.29 31.16 15.85
N LEU A 726 20.99 30.31 14.87
CA LEU A 726 21.81 30.16 13.68
C LEU A 726 21.16 30.91 12.52
N TYR A 727 21.87 31.85 11.93
CA TYR A 727 21.53 32.44 10.66
C TYR A 727 21.91 31.52 9.50
N VAL A 728 20.93 31.12 8.72
CA VAL A 728 21.15 30.32 7.50
C VAL A 728 20.65 31.11 6.29
N PRO A 729 21.51 31.46 5.34
CA PRO A 729 21.07 32.07 4.09
C PRO A 729 20.01 31.20 3.39
N ILE A 730 18.96 31.82 2.85
CA ILE A 730 17.85 31.10 2.21
C ILE A 730 18.32 30.12 1.15
N ALA A 731 19.34 30.44 0.40
CA ALA A 731 19.94 29.58 -0.63
C ALA A 731 20.63 28.32 -0.05
N LYS A 732 20.85 28.25 1.26
CA LYS A 732 21.57 27.18 1.95
C LYS A 732 20.64 26.33 2.86
N LEU A 733 19.35 26.65 2.93
CA LEU A 733 18.38 25.88 3.73
C LEU A 733 18.40 24.39 3.38
N GLY A 734 18.56 24.04 2.12
CA GLY A 734 18.63 22.64 1.67
C GLY A 734 19.82 21.83 2.22
N SER A 735 20.83 22.47 2.82
CA SER A 735 22.00 21.80 3.43
C SER A 735 21.81 21.50 4.93
N ILE A 736 20.67 21.84 5.53
CA ILE A 736 20.40 21.61 6.95
C ILE A 736 20.13 20.12 7.19
N PRO A 737 20.83 19.50 8.18
CA PRO A 737 20.63 18.08 8.49
C PRO A 737 19.22 17.78 9.01
N ALA A 738 18.57 16.76 8.48
CA ALA A 738 17.21 16.37 8.87
C ALA A 738 17.06 15.75 10.27
N ARG A 739 18.18 15.50 10.97
CA ARG A 739 18.23 14.82 12.28
C ARG A 739 17.89 15.72 13.48
N TYR A 740 17.76 17.05 13.30
CA TYR A 740 17.39 17.98 14.34
C TYR A 740 15.95 18.45 14.16
N THR A 741 15.32 18.90 15.24
CA THR A 741 14.11 19.70 15.18
C THR A 741 14.48 21.15 15.03
N TYR A 742 13.79 21.87 14.15
CA TYR A 742 14.09 23.26 13.86
C TYR A 742 12.87 24.14 14.11
N ARG A 743 13.09 25.26 14.82
CA ARG A 743 12.20 26.41 14.76
C ARG A 743 12.82 27.42 13.83
N ILE A 744 12.12 27.76 12.77
CA ILE A 744 12.61 28.69 11.76
C ILE A 744 11.84 30.00 11.88
N LEU A 745 12.58 31.05 12.22
CA LEU A 745 12.12 32.42 12.09
C LEU A 745 12.31 32.87 10.64
N TYR A 746 11.24 32.78 9.86
CA TYR A 746 11.29 33.20 8.47
C TYR A 746 10.90 34.68 8.36
N VAL A 747 11.90 35.55 8.14
CA VAL A 747 11.69 36.99 8.00
C VAL A 747 11.20 37.28 6.59
N LYS A 748 9.97 37.77 6.50
CA LYS A 748 9.29 38.06 5.24
C LYS A 748 9.52 39.52 4.85
N ASP A 749 10.19 39.70 3.71
CA ASP A 749 10.30 40.96 3.03
C ASP A 749 9.57 40.89 1.67
N SER A 750 8.95 41.99 1.21
CA SER A 750 8.44 42.02 -0.16
C SER A 750 9.61 41.96 -1.15
N ILE A 751 9.40 41.32 -2.28
CA ILE A 751 10.45 41.23 -3.32
C ILE A 751 10.82 42.62 -3.83
N GLU A 752 9.88 43.57 -3.83
CA GLU A 752 10.10 44.95 -4.17
C GLU A 752 11.03 45.63 -3.15
N ASP A 753 10.81 45.44 -1.83
CA ASP A 753 11.63 46.01 -0.77
C ASP A 753 13.04 45.42 -0.78
N VAL A 754 13.14 44.08 -0.97
CA VAL A 754 14.43 43.41 -1.12
C VAL A 754 15.18 43.94 -2.35
N SER A 755 14.50 44.11 -3.45
CA SER A 755 15.08 44.64 -4.68
C SER A 755 15.59 46.06 -4.50
N MET A 756 14.82 46.92 -3.82
CA MET A 756 15.24 48.29 -3.50
C MET A 756 16.42 48.31 -2.55
N TYR A 757 16.43 47.49 -1.48
CA TYR A 757 17.54 47.34 -0.56
C TYR A 757 18.81 46.92 -1.27
N LEU A 758 18.74 45.90 -2.10
CA LEU A 758 19.87 45.41 -2.87
C LEU A 758 20.38 46.42 -3.92
N MET A 759 19.44 47.17 -4.54
CA MET A 759 19.81 48.28 -5.43
C MET A 759 20.57 49.38 -4.71
N GLU A 760 20.17 49.73 -3.51
CA GLU A 760 20.82 50.74 -2.71
C GLU A 760 22.27 50.28 -2.29
N LYS A 761 22.38 49.01 -1.86
CA LYS A 761 23.68 48.39 -1.57
C LYS A 761 24.57 48.29 -2.80
N ALA A 762 24.01 47.99 -3.98
CA ALA A 762 24.76 47.93 -5.24
C ALA A 762 25.18 49.31 -5.75
N LYS A 763 24.36 50.34 -5.60
CA LYS A 763 24.78 51.73 -5.89
C LYS A 763 26.01 52.13 -5.11
N GLN A 764 26.15 51.64 -3.87
CA GLN A 764 27.34 51.81 -3.05
C GLN A 764 28.57 51.06 -3.59
N ARG A 765 28.35 50.03 -4.47
CA ARG A 765 29.41 49.17 -5.03
C ARG A 765 29.58 49.32 -6.55
N ALA A 766 28.98 50.31 -7.20
CA ALA A 766 29.10 50.62 -8.65
C ALA A 766 28.64 49.49 -9.59
N GLY A 767 27.49 48.91 -9.39
CA GLY A 767 26.87 47.88 -10.28
C GLY A 767 25.55 48.31 -10.92
N THR A 768 25.28 47.81 -12.12
CA THR A 768 23.98 47.98 -12.84
C THR A 768 23.04 46.81 -12.52
N TYR A 769 21.76 47.11 -12.33
CA TYR A 769 20.71 46.17 -12.00
C TYR A 769 19.83 45.75 -13.18
N SER A 770 19.38 44.52 -13.26
CA SER A 770 18.47 44.00 -14.27
C SER A 770 17.27 43.29 -13.68
N GLU A 771 16.19 43.15 -14.47
CA GLU A 771 14.98 42.37 -14.19
C GLU A 771 15.29 40.92 -13.75
N THR A 772 16.40 40.37 -14.22
CA THR A 772 16.94 39.06 -13.84
C THR A 772 17.14 38.85 -12.34
N MET A 773 17.29 39.92 -11.56
CA MET A 773 17.48 39.81 -10.10
C MET A 773 16.17 39.57 -9.37
N VAL A 774 15.08 40.22 -9.81
CA VAL A 774 13.74 40.00 -9.25
C VAL A 774 13.31 38.55 -9.48
N GLU A 775 13.61 38.02 -10.68
CA GLU A 775 13.36 36.61 -10.99
C GLU A 775 14.23 35.68 -10.13
N ALA A 776 15.47 35.99 -9.91
CA ALA A 776 16.37 35.21 -9.05
C ALA A 776 15.92 35.21 -7.58
N LEU A 777 15.42 36.32 -7.05
CA LEU A 777 14.86 36.39 -5.70
C LEU A 777 13.58 35.57 -5.56
N LYS A 778 12.67 35.67 -6.52
CA LYS A 778 11.47 34.81 -6.59
C LYS A 778 11.82 33.33 -6.62
N HIS A 779 12.86 33.00 -7.40
CA HIS A 779 13.35 31.63 -7.49
C HIS A 779 13.91 31.13 -6.16
N GLN A 780 14.70 31.94 -5.44
CA GLN A 780 15.23 31.59 -4.13
C GLN A 780 14.13 31.41 -3.08
N GLU A 781 13.13 32.28 -3.06
CA GLU A 781 11.98 32.16 -2.15
C GLU A 781 11.20 30.88 -2.44
N ASN A 782 10.94 30.57 -3.70
CA ASN A 782 10.27 29.34 -4.11
C ASN A 782 11.05 28.09 -3.72
N ILE A 783 12.37 28.07 -3.89
CA ILE A 783 13.24 26.97 -3.47
C ILE A 783 13.10 26.73 -1.97
N SER A 784 13.16 27.79 -1.16
CA SER A 784 13.06 27.64 0.30
C SER A 784 11.69 27.14 0.73
N ASN A 785 10.62 27.62 0.13
CA ASN A 785 9.26 27.14 0.41
C ASN A 785 9.11 25.66 0.06
N VAL A 786 9.65 25.22 -1.09
CA VAL A 786 9.67 23.80 -1.47
C VAL A 786 10.45 22.97 -0.46
N TRP A 787 11.63 23.40 -0.06
CA TRP A 787 12.43 22.68 0.91
C TRP A 787 11.72 22.60 2.27
N MET A 788 11.20 23.72 2.78
CA MET A 788 10.48 23.75 4.06
C MET A 788 9.23 22.83 4.02
N GLY A 789 8.49 22.84 2.93
CA GLY A 789 7.31 21.98 2.77
C GLY A 789 7.61 20.47 2.70
N GLN A 790 8.86 20.07 2.47
CA GLN A 790 9.31 18.69 2.45
C GLN A 790 9.81 18.17 3.81
N GLN A 791 9.95 19.05 4.80
CA GLN A 791 10.50 18.67 6.11
C GLN A 791 9.39 18.56 7.15
N PRO A 792 9.06 17.37 7.63
CA PRO A 792 7.98 17.17 8.60
C PRO A 792 8.33 17.62 10.03
N ASN A 793 9.60 17.93 10.29
CA ASN A 793 10.14 18.29 11.61
C ASN A 793 10.42 19.78 11.74
N LEU A 794 9.84 20.63 10.89
CA LEU A 794 9.99 22.07 10.96
C LEU A 794 8.80 22.73 11.66
N ASP A 795 9.10 23.66 12.53
CA ASP A 795 8.17 24.64 13.06
C ASP A 795 8.55 26.01 12.48
N ILE A 796 7.68 26.63 11.68
CA ILE A 796 7.99 27.84 10.94
C ILE A 796 7.16 28.99 11.46
N ILE A 797 7.82 29.98 12.02
CA ILE A 797 7.25 31.24 12.47
C ILE A 797 7.56 32.32 11.45
N TYR A 798 6.52 32.92 10.87
CA TYR A 798 6.67 33.99 9.90
C TYR A 798 6.71 35.35 10.57
N VAL A 799 7.82 36.03 10.42
CA VAL A 799 8.00 37.40 10.93
C VAL A 799 7.73 38.37 9.80
N ASN A 800 6.62 39.09 9.87
CA ASN A 800 6.19 40.00 8.79
C ASN A 800 6.75 41.43 8.95
N GLN A 801 7.18 41.83 10.15
CA GLN A 801 7.79 43.17 10.43
C GLN A 801 8.80 43.03 11.55
N ALA A 802 9.94 43.73 11.44
CA ALA A 802 11.00 43.72 12.44
C ALA A 802 10.53 44.23 13.83
N GLU A 803 9.48 45.02 13.90
CA GLU A 803 8.90 45.54 15.14
C GLU A 803 8.20 44.48 15.97
N ASN A 804 7.68 43.40 15.33
CA ASN A 804 6.97 42.32 16.01
C ASN A 804 7.90 41.19 16.46
N ILE A 805 9.17 41.25 16.11
CA ILE A 805 10.11 40.17 16.37
C ILE A 805 10.28 39.88 17.87
N ASN A 806 10.15 40.88 18.72
CA ASN A 806 10.26 40.70 20.18
C ASN A 806 9.03 40.02 20.79
N GLU A 807 7.83 40.21 20.23
CA GLU A 807 6.63 39.49 20.64
C GLU A 807 6.67 38.01 20.15
N GLU A 808 7.06 37.80 18.90
CA GLU A 808 7.16 36.47 18.29
C GLU A 808 8.34 35.67 18.89
N LEU A 809 9.45 36.33 19.22
CA LEU A 809 10.55 35.76 19.99
C LEU A 809 10.16 35.35 21.41
N THR A 810 9.30 36.12 22.04
CA THR A 810 8.77 35.78 23.37
C THR A 810 7.98 34.47 23.29
N GLN A 811 7.22 34.25 22.23
CA GLN A 811 6.55 32.97 21.98
C GLN A 811 7.55 31.81 21.69
N VAL A 812 8.68 32.07 21.01
CA VAL A 812 9.69 31.05 20.69
C VAL A 812 10.52 30.63 21.89
N PHE A 813 10.81 31.58 22.83
CA PHE A 813 11.71 31.33 23.96
C PHE A 813 11.02 31.18 25.31
N ILE A 814 9.73 31.48 25.42
CA ILE A 814 8.92 31.26 26.65
C ILE A 814 8.03 30.00 26.50
N SER A 815 7.71 29.56 25.30
CA SER A 815 7.11 28.25 25.02
C SER A 815 8.23 27.24 24.71
#